data_56a0de059b883ef5413a612c58cdcc52
#
_entry.id   56a0de059b883ef5413a612c58cdcc52
#
_cell.length_a   1.000
_cell.length_b   1.000
_cell.length_c   1.000
_cell.angle_alpha   90.00
_cell.angle_beta   90.00
_cell.angle_gamma   90.00
#
_symmetry.space_group_name_H-M   'P 1'
#
loop_
_entity.id
_entity.type
_entity.pdbx_description
1 polymer ?
#
loop_
_entity_poly.entity_id
_entity_poly.type
_entity_poly.pdbx_seq_one_letter_code
_entity_poly.pdbx_strand_id
1 'polypeptide(L)'
;YETVPANETVNWMMNHELVHVTLDDNAGKSDRFWRTVFGGKVPTTPEQPETILYNDLTTPRSLTPRWYHEGAAVFFETWMAGGRGRGQSAWDEMVFRSMVRDGSRFYTPLGLVSEGTKVDFQLEANSYVYGERFMTFLAYRYSPEKLVEWLGRGEGSKAYYASQFRHVFGKPIPEAWQEWVDFEKEFQRKNLAAIRTYPTTPYEDLSPHALGGVSRAFWDPDARKLYAAFNYPGVVAHVGAISVDDGKVERIAEVKGPFGFFVTSLAFDPESKTLFYTTDNGDHRDVRSLDPKTGATKVLLHEARIGELVFNRTDRSLWGVRTLNGIATLVRIPAPYTEWKQVRSWPYGESLYDMDLSPDGTLLSFSVSAVTGQHSLQVMRTEALLAGDATPVATTDFGAAIPMNFVFAPDGKTLYGSSFYTGVANLFRWNPATGEKEALSNTETGFFRPLPMPDGSLLAFRFTGEGFVPARVEARVTEDVSPITFLGNETIVKHPVLEEWKVPPPSAVDLEPLVKSRGPYRSFAGIGLDSIYPVVQGYKDSAAVGVRVNFSDPVQLNRLNVTAAYSPDGSLPSDERFHADARWERYDWSARIRWNAGDFYDLFGPTKTSMKGYSFRVGYQKALVYDKPRELRVEANATYYGGLDRLPDFQNVATAYDTLFAVRARLKYRNERHSLGWVDEEKGHAWELGFAGDRVNGKSYPKLWGTYDVGVALPIRHSSVWLRTTAGWTSRVTNDPFASFYFGGFRNNWVDWRPEKQYRDFLAFPGVDIDEIPGSNFGRAMLEWNLPPLRFREAGTSSFYVSWMRPALFASAMVTNVDSGKDLATDAARHVVENVGAQLDFRIFALSRLELTLSVGQAFAFEEGRDTRAETMVSLKILK
;
A
#
# COMPACT_ATOMS: atom_id res chain seq x y z
N TYR A 1 9.10 -12.95 7.01
CA TYR A 1 9.43 -11.84 6.10
C TYR A 1 10.65 -11.03 6.49
N GLU A 2 10.84 -10.73 7.76
CA GLU A 2 12.05 -10.05 8.27
C GLU A 2 13.33 -10.82 8.02
N THR A 3 13.18 -12.07 7.67
CA THR A 3 14.23 -13.05 7.81
C THR A 3 14.61 -13.72 6.51
N VAL A 4 13.95 -13.38 5.42
CA VAL A 4 14.28 -13.91 4.10
C VAL A 4 15.14 -12.90 3.37
N PRO A 5 16.40 -13.18 3.19
CA PRO A 5 17.32 -12.27 2.53
C PRO A 5 17.06 -12.14 1.05
N ALA A 6 17.41 -11.00 0.51
CA ALA A 6 17.00 -10.52 -0.80
C ALA A 6 17.28 -11.46 -1.98
N ASN A 7 18.15 -12.45 -1.86
CA ASN A 7 18.58 -13.23 -3.03
C ASN A 7 18.12 -14.67 -3.09
N GLU A 8 17.88 -15.29 -1.98
CA GLU A 8 17.06 -16.48 -1.96
C GLU A 8 15.62 -16.12 -2.25
N THR A 9 15.26 -14.96 -1.78
CA THR A 9 14.01 -14.26 -2.08
C THR A 9 13.78 -14.13 -3.58
N VAL A 10 14.77 -13.97 -4.43
CA VAL A 10 14.52 -13.89 -5.88
C VAL A 10 13.90 -15.19 -6.41
N ASN A 11 14.32 -16.34 -5.92
CA ASN A 11 13.78 -17.60 -6.40
C ASN A 11 12.34 -17.83 -5.92
N TRP A 12 12.06 -17.71 -4.63
CA TRP A 12 10.69 -17.93 -4.17
C TRP A 12 9.77 -16.76 -4.50
N MET A 13 10.26 -15.53 -4.51
CA MET A 13 9.47 -14.38 -4.96
C MET A 13 9.10 -14.51 -6.45
N MET A 14 10.05 -14.93 -7.29
CA MET A 14 9.75 -15.21 -8.69
C MET A 14 8.73 -16.34 -8.82
N ASN A 15 8.87 -17.43 -8.06
CA ASN A 15 7.90 -18.51 -8.05
C ASN A 15 6.52 -18.02 -7.58
N HIS A 16 6.47 -17.17 -6.56
CA HIS A 16 5.25 -16.54 -6.08
C HIS A 16 4.54 -15.78 -7.20
N GLU A 17 5.23 -14.86 -7.86
CA GLU A 17 4.66 -14.05 -8.94
C GLU A 17 4.26 -14.89 -10.16
N LEU A 18 5.03 -15.93 -10.48
CA LEU A 18 4.68 -16.86 -11.55
C LEU A 18 3.41 -17.66 -11.24
N VAL A 19 3.10 -17.95 -9.98
CA VAL A 19 1.82 -18.57 -9.60
C VAL A 19 0.67 -17.63 -9.91
N HIS A 20 0.76 -16.33 -9.61
CA HIS A 20 -0.27 -15.37 -10.00
C HIS A 20 -0.47 -15.33 -11.52
N VAL A 21 0.63 -15.24 -12.27
CA VAL A 21 0.56 -15.29 -13.74
C VAL A 21 -0.12 -16.57 -14.21
N THR A 22 0.24 -17.72 -13.65
CA THR A 22 -0.32 -19.02 -14.03
C THR A 22 -1.81 -19.11 -13.71
N LEU A 23 -2.25 -18.64 -12.52
CA LEU A 23 -3.66 -18.63 -12.14
C LEU A 23 -4.51 -17.80 -13.12
N ASP A 24 -3.99 -16.66 -13.57
CA ASP A 24 -4.67 -15.78 -14.50
C ASP A 24 -4.52 -16.21 -15.98
N ASP A 25 -3.49 -16.98 -16.31
CA ASP A 25 -3.27 -17.49 -17.67
C ASP A 25 -4.04 -18.77 -17.95
N ASN A 26 -4.27 -19.61 -16.97
CA ASN A 26 -5.07 -20.81 -17.11
C ASN A 26 -6.46 -20.48 -17.66
N ALA A 27 -6.89 -21.17 -18.70
CA ALA A 27 -8.11 -20.86 -19.42
C ALA A 27 -8.87 -22.13 -19.86
N GLY A 28 -10.17 -22.14 -19.62
CA GLY A 28 -11.09 -23.10 -20.21
C GLY A 28 -11.38 -22.79 -21.69
N LYS A 29 -12.17 -23.64 -22.35
CA LYS A 29 -12.57 -23.42 -23.77
C LYS A 29 -13.28 -22.08 -23.96
N SER A 30 -14.22 -21.75 -23.06
CA SER A 30 -14.96 -20.48 -23.11
C SER A 30 -14.04 -19.28 -23.00
N ASP A 31 -13.09 -19.33 -22.04
CA ASP A 31 -12.19 -18.22 -21.79
C ASP A 31 -11.25 -17.99 -22.99
N ARG A 32 -10.74 -19.08 -23.58
CA ARG A 32 -9.92 -19.00 -24.81
C ARG A 32 -10.70 -18.45 -26.00
N PHE A 33 -11.98 -18.86 -26.15
CA PHE A 33 -12.86 -18.28 -27.16
C PHE A 33 -12.96 -16.76 -26.99
N TRP A 34 -13.29 -16.27 -25.80
CA TRP A 34 -13.41 -14.83 -25.56
C TRP A 34 -12.09 -14.09 -25.68
N ARG A 35 -10.97 -14.68 -25.26
CA ARG A 35 -9.62 -14.11 -25.52
C ARG A 35 -9.34 -13.98 -27.03
N THR A 36 -9.81 -14.92 -27.82
CA THR A 36 -9.69 -14.82 -29.29
C THR A 36 -10.59 -13.72 -29.84
N VAL A 37 -11.84 -13.64 -29.39
CA VAL A 37 -12.79 -12.59 -29.81
C VAL A 37 -12.27 -11.19 -29.43
N PHE A 38 -11.73 -11.03 -28.24
CA PHE A 38 -11.24 -9.73 -27.75
C PHE A 38 -9.75 -9.48 -28.04
N GLY A 39 -9.10 -10.35 -28.78
CA GLY A 39 -7.67 -10.21 -29.12
C GLY A 39 -6.70 -10.39 -27.94
N GLY A 40 -7.22 -10.70 -26.74
CA GLY A 40 -6.43 -10.89 -25.52
C GLY A 40 -7.29 -10.90 -24.26
N LYS A 41 -6.65 -10.77 -23.10
CA LYS A 41 -7.33 -10.54 -21.83
C LYS A 41 -7.80 -9.09 -21.75
N VAL A 42 -8.98 -8.86 -21.20
CA VAL A 42 -9.51 -7.51 -21.00
C VAL A 42 -9.44 -7.15 -19.51
N PRO A 43 -8.55 -6.25 -19.09
CA PRO A 43 -8.51 -5.79 -17.70
C PRO A 43 -9.69 -4.87 -17.40
N THR A 44 -10.14 -4.86 -16.16
CA THR A 44 -11.15 -3.89 -15.71
C THR A 44 -10.57 -2.47 -15.71
N THR A 45 -11.30 -1.52 -16.28
CA THR A 45 -10.88 -0.11 -16.33
C THR A 45 -11.96 0.83 -15.79
N PRO A 46 -11.61 1.80 -14.92
CA PRO A 46 -12.60 2.74 -14.36
C PRO A 46 -13.32 3.57 -15.41
N GLU A 47 -12.64 3.91 -16.51
CA GLU A 47 -13.21 4.71 -17.60
C GLU A 47 -14.24 3.93 -18.44
N GLN A 48 -14.27 2.60 -18.32
CA GLN A 48 -15.14 1.71 -19.09
C GLN A 48 -15.59 0.54 -18.21
N PRO A 49 -16.58 0.74 -17.33
CA PRO A 49 -17.00 -0.27 -16.36
C PRO A 49 -17.59 -1.53 -16.98
N GLU A 50 -18.06 -1.50 -18.23
CA GLU A 50 -18.45 -2.70 -18.99
C GLU A 50 -17.30 -3.71 -19.14
N THR A 51 -16.04 -3.28 -18.99
CA THR A 51 -14.87 -4.17 -18.99
C THR A 51 -14.87 -5.18 -17.84
N ILE A 52 -15.68 -4.98 -16.79
CA ILE A 52 -15.89 -5.96 -15.73
C ILE A 52 -16.42 -7.27 -16.32
N LEU A 53 -17.41 -7.18 -17.20
CA LEU A 53 -17.96 -8.34 -17.89
C LEU A 53 -16.92 -9.03 -18.78
N TYR A 54 -16.16 -8.23 -19.54
CA TYR A 54 -15.14 -8.78 -20.45
C TYR A 54 -13.96 -9.39 -19.70
N ASN A 55 -13.62 -8.83 -18.53
CA ASN A 55 -12.64 -9.42 -17.64
C ASN A 55 -13.11 -10.79 -17.12
N ASP A 56 -14.35 -10.89 -16.64
CA ASP A 56 -14.91 -12.17 -16.19
C ASP A 56 -14.95 -13.23 -17.31
N LEU A 57 -15.27 -12.82 -18.54
CA LEU A 57 -15.27 -13.70 -19.70
C LEU A 57 -13.85 -14.17 -20.11
N THR A 58 -12.85 -13.32 -20.00
CA THR A 58 -11.46 -13.61 -20.41
C THR A 58 -10.57 -14.16 -19.30
N THR A 59 -10.84 -13.76 -18.06
CA THR A 59 -10.03 -14.10 -16.89
C THR A 59 -10.89 -14.25 -15.63
N PRO A 60 -11.75 -15.26 -15.57
CA PRO A 60 -12.79 -15.38 -14.52
C PRO A 60 -12.24 -15.58 -13.10
N ARG A 61 -10.92 -15.82 -12.96
CA ARG A 61 -10.26 -15.98 -11.64
C ARG A 61 -9.58 -14.71 -11.14
N SER A 62 -9.54 -13.63 -11.93
CA SER A 62 -8.91 -12.36 -11.54
C SER A 62 -9.65 -11.63 -10.41
N LEU A 63 -10.96 -11.82 -10.27
CA LEU A 63 -11.80 -11.20 -9.26
C LEU A 63 -12.03 -12.09 -8.02
N THR A 64 -11.13 -13.03 -7.72
CA THR A 64 -11.19 -13.86 -6.52
C THR A 64 -10.63 -13.13 -5.28
N PRO A 65 -10.97 -13.56 -4.04
CA PRO A 65 -10.46 -12.93 -2.83
C PRO A 65 -8.94 -12.96 -2.75
N ARG A 66 -8.36 -11.97 -2.10
CA ARG A 66 -6.91 -11.85 -1.95
C ARG A 66 -6.29 -13.10 -1.29
N TRP A 67 -6.92 -13.66 -0.25
CA TRP A 67 -6.41 -14.87 0.41
C TRP A 67 -6.33 -16.09 -0.51
N TYR A 68 -7.17 -16.15 -1.58
CA TYR A 68 -7.10 -17.22 -2.59
C TYR A 68 -5.82 -17.08 -3.43
N HIS A 69 -5.54 -15.90 -3.95
CA HIS A 69 -4.34 -15.64 -4.76
C HIS A 69 -3.06 -15.75 -3.94
N GLU A 70 -2.99 -15.03 -2.84
CA GLU A 70 -1.79 -14.96 -2.01
C GLU A 70 -1.52 -16.30 -1.31
N GLY A 71 -2.57 -16.96 -0.82
CA GLY A 71 -2.44 -18.28 -0.20
C GLY A 71 -1.93 -19.34 -1.17
N ALA A 72 -2.47 -19.36 -2.40
CA ALA A 72 -1.97 -20.25 -3.44
C ALA A 72 -0.50 -19.96 -3.77
N ALA A 73 -0.16 -18.69 -3.97
CA ALA A 73 1.19 -18.29 -4.30
C ALA A 73 2.19 -18.68 -3.20
N VAL A 74 1.87 -18.44 -1.92
CA VAL A 74 2.71 -18.85 -0.78
C VAL A 74 2.83 -20.37 -0.65
N PHE A 75 1.76 -21.10 -0.86
CA PHE A 75 1.82 -22.56 -0.85
C PHE A 75 2.77 -23.10 -1.93
N PHE A 76 2.59 -22.69 -3.18
CA PHE A 76 3.42 -23.16 -4.27
C PHE A 76 4.86 -22.67 -4.17
N GLU A 77 5.12 -21.40 -3.80
CA GLU A 77 6.49 -20.89 -3.62
C GLU A 77 7.29 -21.78 -2.66
N THR A 78 6.62 -22.24 -1.58
CA THR A 78 7.25 -23.08 -0.56
C THR A 78 7.72 -24.43 -1.12
N TRP A 79 6.82 -25.12 -1.81
CA TRP A 79 7.15 -26.47 -2.33
C TRP A 79 8.02 -26.41 -3.57
N MET A 80 7.87 -25.41 -4.42
CA MET A 80 8.76 -25.16 -5.56
C MET A 80 10.17 -24.78 -5.12
N ALA A 81 10.33 -24.23 -3.92
CA ALA A 81 11.64 -23.99 -3.30
C ALA A 81 12.15 -25.16 -2.47
N GLY A 82 11.57 -26.35 -2.59
CA GLY A 82 11.98 -27.56 -1.86
C GLY A 82 11.64 -27.51 -0.36
N GLY A 83 10.52 -26.93 -0.01
CA GLY A 83 10.04 -26.78 1.37
C GLY A 83 10.64 -25.59 2.12
N ARG A 84 11.40 -24.75 1.44
CA ARG A 84 11.98 -23.53 2.01
C ARG A 84 11.10 -22.33 1.67
N GLY A 85 10.12 -22.03 2.48
CA GLY A 85 9.21 -20.91 2.26
C GLY A 85 8.25 -20.73 3.43
N ARG A 86 7.32 -19.80 3.26
CA ARG A 86 6.41 -19.39 4.34
C ARG A 86 5.47 -20.49 4.80
N GLY A 87 5.08 -21.42 3.92
CA GLY A 87 4.23 -22.56 4.29
C GLY A 87 4.86 -23.56 5.27
N GLN A 88 6.19 -23.48 5.51
CA GLN A 88 6.88 -24.19 6.60
C GLN A 88 7.53 -23.23 7.60
N SER A 89 7.02 -22.02 7.71
CA SER A 89 7.58 -21.00 8.58
C SER A 89 7.20 -21.23 10.04
N ALA A 90 8.20 -21.24 10.91
CA ALA A 90 8.00 -21.21 12.36
C ALA A 90 7.27 -19.93 12.82
N TRP A 91 7.35 -18.85 12.02
CA TRP A 91 6.61 -17.63 12.23
C TRP A 91 5.10 -17.83 12.07
N ASP A 92 4.64 -18.50 11.02
CA ASP A 92 3.22 -18.75 10.79
C ASP A 92 2.65 -19.68 11.89
N GLU A 93 3.43 -20.72 12.30
CA GLU A 93 3.08 -21.51 13.47
C GLU A 93 2.94 -20.67 14.73
N MET A 94 3.84 -19.71 14.95
CA MET A 94 3.79 -18.78 16.10
C MET A 94 2.56 -17.89 16.05
N VAL A 95 2.19 -17.35 14.88
CA VAL A 95 1.00 -16.49 14.73
C VAL A 95 -0.25 -17.24 15.21
N PHE A 96 -0.52 -18.42 14.68
CA PHE A 96 -1.72 -19.18 15.05
C PHE A 96 -1.64 -19.72 16.49
N ARG A 97 -0.47 -20.12 16.95
CA ARG A 97 -0.26 -20.55 18.34
C ARG A 97 -0.52 -19.43 19.33
N SER A 98 -0.07 -18.22 19.01
CA SER A 98 -0.33 -17.02 19.83
C SER A 98 -1.81 -16.68 19.88
N MET A 99 -2.50 -16.77 18.74
CA MET A 99 -3.96 -16.54 18.68
C MET A 99 -4.73 -17.55 19.52
N VAL A 100 -4.32 -18.81 19.51
CA VAL A 100 -4.97 -19.87 20.31
C VAL A 100 -4.68 -19.66 21.80
N ARG A 101 -3.44 -19.33 22.16
CA ARG A 101 -3.02 -19.05 23.53
C ARG A 101 -3.80 -17.87 24.14
N ASP A 102 -3.93 -16.79 23.38
CA ASP A 102 -4.50 -15.52 23.84
C ASP A 102 -6.02 -15.44 23.61
N GLY A 103 -6.63 -16.49 23.02
CA GLY A 103 -8.06 -16.49 22.72
C GLY A 103 -8.47 -15.48 21.64
N SER A 104 -7.54 -15.11 20.77
CA SER A 104 -7.77 -14.14 19.71
C SER A 104 -8.79 -14.64 18.67
N ARG A 105 -9.44 -13.71 17.99
CA ARG A 105 -10.43 -14.01 16.97
C ARG A 105 -9.78 -14.63 15.74
N PHE A 106 -10.29 -15.76 15.29
CA PHE A 106 -10.06 -16.28 13.94
C PHE A 106 -11.06 -15.68 12.96
N TYR A 107 -10.58 -15.21 11.83
CA TYR A 107 -11.42 -14.60 10.80
C TYR A 107 -12.08 -15.66 9.93
N THR A 108 -13.34 -15.44 9.58
CA THR A 108 -13.99 -16.14 8.46
C THR A 108 -13.40 -15.66 7.13
N PRO A 109 -13.62 -16.36 6.01
CA PRO A 109 -13.16 -15.87 4.69
C PRO A 109 -13.64 -14.46 4.38
N LEU A 110 -14.87 -14.13 4.78
CA LEU A 110 -15.43 -12.79 4.61
C LEU A 110 -14.80 -11.79 5.58
N GLY A 111 -14.69 -12.15 6.85
CA GLY A 111 -14.08 -11.28 7.87
C GLY A 111 -12.63 -10.91 7.55
N LEU A 112 -11.88 -11.84 6.95
CA LEU A 112 -10.49 -11.61 6.56
C LEU A 112 -10.35 -10.57 5.43
N VAL A 113 -11.19 -10.61 4.41
CA VAL A 113 -11.14 -9.69 3.26
C VAL A 113 -11.89 -8.38 3.49
N SER A 114 -12.80 -8.35 4.46
CA SER A 114 -13.51 -7.15 4.89
C SER A 114 -12.61 -6.26 5.75
N GLU A 115 -13.13 -5.63 6.75
CA GLU A 115 -12.37 -4.73 7.64
C GLU A 115 -11.92 -5.40 8.95
N GLY A 116 -12.06 -6.74 9.06
CA GLY A 116 -11.79 -7.48 10.28
C GLY A 116 -10.38 -7.23 10.85
N THR A 117 -9.36 -7.42 10.03
CA THR A 117 -7.95 -7.23 10.43
C THR A 117 -7.61 -5.78 10.80
N LYS A 118 -8.36 -4.80 10.29
CA LYS A 118 -8.17 -3.37 10.61
C LYS A 118 -8.93 -2.93 11.85
N VAL A 119 -9.96 -3.69 12.23
CA VAL A 119 -10.79 -3.44 13.43
C VAL A 119 -10.20 -4.13 14.64
N ASP A 120 -9.86 -5.41 14.47
CA ASP A 120 -9.30 -6.28 15.50
C ASP A 120 -7.83 -6.56 15.15
N PHE A 121 -6.99 -5.56 15.18
CA PHE A 121 -5.60 -5.70 14.75
C PHE A 121 -4.93 -6.90 15.42
N GLN A 122 -4.45 -7.78 14.59
CA GLN A 122 -3.62 -8.92 14.94
C GLN A 122 -2.42 -8.90 14.01
N LEU A 123 -1.23 -8.78 14.58
CA LEU A 123 -0.01 -8.71 13.80
C LEU A 123 0.13 -9.98 12.94
N GLU A 124 0.34 -9.79 11.63
CA GLU A 124 0.45 -10.86 10.62
C GLU A 124 -0.83 -11.68 10.35
N ALA A 125 -1.95 -11.41 10.98
CA ALA A 125 -3.23 -12.02 10.62
C ALA A 125 -3.76 -11.41 9.31
N ASN A 126 -3.26 -11.87 8.19
CA ASN A 126 -3.51 -11.31 6.86
C ASN A 126 -3.83 -12.40 5.82
N SER A 127 -4.11 -11.98 4.60
CA SER A 127 -4.48 -12.87 3.49
C SER A 127 -3.41 -13.88 3.10
N TYR A 128 -2.13 -13.57 3.30
CA TYR A 128 -1.02 -14.48 3.02
C TYR A 128 -0.99 -15.63 3.99
N VAL A 129 -0.90 -15.33 5.28
CA VAL A 129 -0.78 -16.32 6.36
C VAL A 129 -2.03 -17.19 6.46
N TYR A 130 -3.22 -16.57 6.47
CA TYR A 130 -4.48 -17.33 6.51
C TYR A 130 -4.72 -18.15 5.24
N GLY A 131 -4.45 -17.55 4.07
CA GLY A 131 -4.65 -18.22 2.79
C GLY A 131 -3.73 -19.41 2.63
N GLU A 132 -2.44 -19.25 2.91
CA GLU A 132 -1.46 -20.33 2.87
C GLU A 132 -1.84 -21.45 3.84
N ARG A 133 -2.15 -21.11 5.09
CA ARG A 133 -2.45 -22.09 6.11
C ARG A 133 -3.70 -22.91 5.78
N PHE A 134 -4.72 -22.28 5.18
CA PHE A 134 -5.89 -22.98 4.66
C PHE A 134 -5.53 -23.89 3.47
N MET A 135 -4.65 -23.43 2.54
CA MET A 135 -4.19 -24.27 1.43
C MET A 135 -3.41 -25.49 1.93
N THR A 136 -2.52 -25.30 2.88
CA THR A 136 -1.76 -26.39 3.51
C THR A 136 -2.69 -27.37 4.24
N PHE A 137 -3.71 -26.89 4.95
CA PHE A 137 -4.73 -27.76 5.55
C PHE A 137 -5.50 -28.58 4.49
N LEU A 138 -5.90 -27.96 3.38
CA LEU A 138 -6.59 -28.68 2.29
C LEU A 138 -5.68 -29.75 1.67
N ALA A 139 -4.41 -29.42 1.42
CA ALA A 139 -3.43 -30.38 0.93
C ALA A 139 -3.23 -31.53 1.94
N TYR A 140 -3.07 -31.21 3.22
CA TYR A 140 -2.96 -32.21 4.31
C TYR A 140 -4.21 -33.09 4.42
N ARG A 141 -5.40 -32.48 4.43
CA ARG A 141 -6.67 -33.18 4.69
C ARG A 141 -7.13 -34.04 3.53
N TYR A 142 -6.95 -33.56 2.31
CA TYR A 142 -7.42 -34.20 1.07
C TYR A 142 -6.24 -34.70 0.22
N SER A 143 -5.62 -33.83 -0.55
CA SER A 143 -4.34 -34.05 -1.23
C SER A 143 -3.87 -32.77 -1.96
N PRO A 144 -2.56 -32.65 -2.27
CA PRO A 144 -2.06 -31.56 -3.11
C PRO A 144 -2.68 -31.51 -4.51
N GLU A 145 -2.99 -32.66 -5.11
CA GLU A 145 -3.60 -32.76 -6.44
C GLU A 145 -5.00 -32.16 -6.46
N LYS A 146 -5.80 -32.39 -5.41
CA LYS A 146 -7.12 -31.75 -5.29
C LYS A 146 -7.02 -30.23 -5.12
N LEU A 147 -6.00 -29.77 -4.45
CA LEU A 147 -5.73 -28.34 -4.38
C LEU A 147 -5.42 -27.77 -5.77
N VAL A 148 -4.54 -28.42 -6.54
CA VAL A 148 -4.24 -28.06 -7.94
C VAL A 148 -5.50 -28.09 -8.81
N GLU A 149 -6.36 -29.12 -8.66
CA GLU A 149 -7.62 -29.25 -9.39
C GLU A 149 -8.58 -28.08 -9.09
N TRP A 150 -8.62 -27.62 -7.83
CA TRP A 150 -9.43 -26.45 -7.48
C TRP A 150 -8.86 -25.16 -8.05
N LEU A 151 -7.56 -24.93 -7.92
CA LEU A 151 -6.89 -23.73 -8.37
C LEU A 151 -6.81 -23.64 -9.89
N GLY A 152 -6.64 -24.78 -10.55
CA GLY A 152 -6.52 -24.85 -12.00
C GLY A 152 -7.81 -24.43 -12.74
N ARG A 153 -7.61 -23.83 -13.92
CA ARG A 153 -8.69 -23.46 -14.82
C ARG A 153 -8.49 -24.17 -16.17
N GLY A 154 -9.31 -25.18 -16.45
CA GLY A 154 -9.23 -26.00 -17.67
C GLY A 154 -10.61 -26.50 -18.13
N GLU A 155 -10.62 -27.49 -19.01
CA GLU A 155 -11.87 -28.11 -19.45
C GLU A 155 -12.63 -28.76 -18.27
N GLY A 156 -13.93 -28.50 -18.19
CA GLY A 156 -14.79 -29.03 -17.11
C GLY A 156 -14.73 -28.24 -15.80
N SER A 157 -13.74 -27.42 -15.59
CA SER A 157 -13.67 -26.59 -14.38
C SER A 157 -14.72 -25.48 -14.37
N LYS A 158 -15.21 -25.12 -13.18
CA LYS A 158 -16.12 -23.98 -13.02
C LYS A 158 -15.34 -22.66 -13.08
N ALA A 159 -15.92 -21.64 -13.70
CA ALA A 159 -15.36 -20.31 -13.79
C ALA A 159 -15.17 -19.68 -12.39
N TYR A 160 -16.23 -19.66 -11.60
CA TYR A 160 -16.20 -19.08 -10.26
C TYR A 160 -15.50 -20.01 -9.26
N TYR A 161 -14.51 -19.48 -8.54
CA TYR A 161 -13.63 -20.23 -7.64
C TYR A 161 -14.37 -21.02 -6.54
N ALA A 162 -15.43 -20.44 -5.95
CA ALA A 162 -16.20 -21.09 -4.90
C ALA A 162 -17.08 -22.24 -5.43
N SER A 163 -17.56 -22.12 -6.67
CA SER A 163 -18.28 -23.21 -7.35
C SER A 163 -17.34 -24.36 -7.70
N GLN A 164 -16.11 -24.04 -8.14
CA GLN A 164 -15.07 -25.05 -8.37
C GLN A 164 -14.65 -25.73 -7.06
N PHE A 165 -14.55 -24.98 -5.96
CA PHE A 165 -14.26 -25.56 -4.64
C PHE A 165 -15.30 -26.60 -4.24
N ARG A 166 -16.58 -26.23 -4.36
CA ARG A 166 -17.69 -27.19 -4.07
C ARG A 166 -17.65 -28.41 -4.97
N HIS A 167 -17.27 -28.24 -6.25
CA HIS A 167 -17.15 -29.36 -7.20
C HIS A 167 -16.03 -30.31 -6.78
N VAL A 168 -14.86 -29.81 -6.36
CA VAL A 168 -13.68 -30.62 -6.00
C VAL A 168 -13.79 -31.23 -4.60
N PHE A 169 -14.24 -30.45 -3.62
CA PHE A 169 -14.22 -30.85 -2.20
C PHE A 169 -15.59 -31.31 -1.67
N GLY A 170 -16.67 -31.16 -2.45
CA GLY A 170 -18.02 -31.61 -2.10
C GLY A 170 -18.77 -30.74 -1.09
N LYS A 171 -18.16 -29.62 -0.63
CA LYS A 171 -18.70 -28.71 0.37
C LYS A 171 -18.38 -27.24 0.05
N PRO A 172 -19.09 -26.25 0.64
CA PRO A 172 -18.79 -24.84 0.44
C PRO A 172 -17.55 -24.41 1.23
N ILE A 173 -16.87 -23.35 0.74
CA ILE A 173 -15.66 -22.78 1.39
C ILE A 173 -15.88 -22.44 2.87
N PRO A 174 -16.96 -21.76 3.31
CA PRO A 174 -17.13 -21.43 4.72
C PRO A 174 -17.15 -22.64 5.66
N GLU A 175 -17.71 -23.77 5.22
CA GLU A 175 -17.71 -25.02 5.98
C GLU A 175 -16.29 -25.61 6.10
N ALA A 176 -15.58 -25.72 4.97
CA ALA A 176 -14.18 -26.20 4.98
C ALA A 176 -13.25 -25.28 5.78
N TRP A 177 -13.51 -23.97 5.73
CA TRP A 177 -12.74 -22.98 6.50
C TRP A 177 -12.97 -23.15 8.01
N GLN A 178 -14.22 -23.40 8.43
CA GLN A 178 -14.52 -23.65 9.84
C GLN A 178 -13.87 -24.98 10.30
N GLU A 179 -13.88 -26.02 9.48
CA GLU A 179 -13.16 -27.27 9.77
C GLU A 179 -11.66 -27.03 9.95
N TRP A 180 -11.07 -26.18 9.11
CA TRP A 180 -9.68 -25.77 9.27
C TRP A 180 -9.46 -25.00 10.58
N VAL A 181 -10.29 -24.02 10.90
CA VAL A 181 -10.15 -23.24 12.15
C VAL A 181 -10.21 -24.15 13.38
N ASP A 182 -11.14 -25.11 13.38
CA ASP A 182 -11.28 -26.06 14.49
C ASP A 182 -10.05 -26.99 14.57
N PHE A 183 -9.56 -27.47 13.43
CA PHE A 183 -8.34 -28.25 13.32
C PHE A 183 -7.13 -27.43 13.82
N GLU A 184 -6.97 -26.19 13.36
CA GLU A 184 -5.86 -25.32 13.73
C GLU A 184 -5.81 -25.05 15.24
N LYS A 185 -6.98 -24.77 15.85
CA LYS A 185 -7.07 -24.59 17.29
C LYS A 185 -6.59 -25.82 18.05
N GLU A 186 -7.00 -26.99 17.61
CA GLU A 186 -6.58 -28.24 18.26
C GLU A 186 -5.09 -28.56 18.00
N PHE A 187 -4.61 -28.27 16.78
CA PHE A 187 -3.21 -28.44 16.40
C PHE A 187 -2.31 -27.57 17.27
N GLN A 188 -2.64 -26.31 17.43
CA GLN A 188 -1.85 -25.38 18.27
C GLN A 188 -2.01 -25.63 19.76
N ARG A 189 -3.13 -26.17 20.25
CA ARG A 189 -3.25 -26.64 21.63
C ARG A 189 -2.28 -27.78 21.92
N LYS A 190 -2.09 -28.72 20.98
CA LYS A 190 -1.09 -29.79 21.11
C LYS A 190 0.32 -29.22 21.13
N ASN A 191 0.64 -28.26 20.29
CA ASN A 191 1.93 -27.57 20.30
C ASN A 191 2.17 -26.86 21.65
N LEU A 192 1.16 -26.15 22.19
CA LEU A 192 1.24 -25.51 23.50
C LEU A 192 1.43 -26.55 24.63
N ALA A 193 0.74 -27.67 24.56
CA ALA A 193 0.92 -28.75 25.53
C ALA A 193 2.33 -29.35 25.48
N ALA A 194 2.89 -29.53 24.27
CA ALA A 194 4.27 -29.99 24.11
C ALA A 194 5.27 -29.01 24.73
N ILE A 195 5.14 -27.71 24.47
CA ILE A 195 5.99 -26.68 25.06
C ILE A 195 5.93 -26.72 26.60
N ARG A 196 4.73 -26.90 27.15
CA ARG A 196 4.47 -26.93 28.61
C ARG A 196 4.93 -28.20 29.30
N THR A 197 5.48 -29.19 28.59
CA THR A 197 6.13 -30.38 29.23
C THR A 197 7.38 -29.97 29.99
N TYR A 198 8.01 -28.86 29.60
CA TYR A 198 9.12 -28.24 30.32
C TYR A 198 8.68 -26.91 30.93
N PRO A 199 9.30 -26.46 32.04
CA PRO A 199 8.96 -25.20 32.67
C PRO A 199 9.08 -24.02 31.70
N THR A 200 8.02 -23.24 31.58
CA THR A 200 8.06 -22.02 30.77
C THR A 200 8.79 -20.90 31.51
N THR A 201 9.51 -20.09 30.78
CA THR A 201 10.29 -18.97 31.33
C THR A 201 9.36 -17.89 31.88
N PRO A 202 9.51 -17.51 33.16
CA PRO A 202 8.75 -16.41 33.74
C PRO A 202 9.10 -15.08 33.10
N TYR A 203 8.11 -14.19 33.00
CA TYR A 203 8.28 -12.83 32.50
C TYR A 203 7.27 -11.88 33.15
N GLU A 204 7.58 -10.59 33.11
CA GLU A 204 6.71 -9.50 33.52
C GLU A 204 6.51 -8.55 32.33
N ASP A 205 5.27 -8.40 31.87
CA ASP A 205 4.95 -7.45 30.81
C ASP A 205 5.09 -6.01 31.35
N LEU A 206 5.86 -5.16 30.67
CA LEU A 206 6.05 -3.75 31.03
C LEU A 206 4.89 -2.88 30.56
N SER A 207 4.18 -3.29 29.51
CA SER A 207 3.04 -2.57 28.97
C SER A 207 1.76 -3.42 29.11
N PRO A 208 0.63 -2.82 29.51
CA PRO A 208 -0.64 -3.54 29.61
C PRO A 208 -1.26 -3.86 28.25
N HIS A 209 -0.70 -3.30 27.14
CA HIS A 209 -1.20 -3.47 25.78
C HIS A 209 -0.08 -3.81 24.82
N ALA A 210 -0.43 -4.56 23.78
CA ALA A 210 0.48 -4.77 22.67
C ALA A 210 0.75 -3.45 21.92
N LEU A 211 2.00 -3.29 21.47
CA LEU A 211 2.48 -2.09 20.76
C LEU A 211 2.48 -2.28 19.23
N GLY A 212 1.80 -3.33 18.74
CA GLY A 212 1.76 -3.67 17.31
C GLY A 212 3.11 -4.14 16.80
N GLY A 213 3.53 -3.61 15.64
CA GLY A 213 4.88 -3.78 15.12
C GLY A 213 5.85 -2.85 15.85
N VAL A 214 6.99 -3.39 16.27
CA VAL A 214 8.01 -2.65 17.05
C VAL A 214 9.39 -2.91 16.45
N SER A 215 10.25 -1.89 16.36
CA SER A 215 11.65 -2.04 15.99
C SER A 215 12.50 -2.57 17.14
N ARG A 216 13.81 -2.80 16.91
CA ARG A 216 14.80 -2.92 17.99
C ARG A 216 14.72 -1.71 18.91
N ALA A 217 14.85 -1.92 20.22
CA ALA A 217 14.85 -0.88 21.24
C ALA A 217 16.27 -0.54 21.71
N PHE A 218 16.45 0.72 22.15
CA PHE A 218 17.71 1.23 22.68
C PHE A 218 17.48 1.82 24.06
N TRP A 219 18.31 1.42 25.03
CA TRP A 219 18.22 1.83 26.41
C TRP A 219 18.92 3.17 26.65
N ASP A 220 18.21 4.10 27.28
CA ASP A 220 18.76 5.32 27.87
C ASP A 220 18.71 5.23 29.40
N PRO A 221 19.85 5.00 30.08
CA PRO A 221 19.90 4.84 31.52
C PRO A 221 19.52 6.11 32.30
N ASP A 222 19.84 7.28 31.75
CA ASP A 222 19.56 8.56 32.41
C ASP A 222 18.06 8.88 32.39
N ALA A 223 17.40 8.61 31.30
CA ALA A 223 15.97 8.82 31.15
C ALA A 223 15.13 7.64 31.68
N ARG A 224 15.72 6.46 31.93
CA ARG A 224 15.07 5.20 32.24
C ARG A 224 13.99 4.81 31.19
N LYS A 225 14.36 5.02 29.91
CA LYS A 225 13.44 4.80 28.76
C LYS A 225 14.09 3.91 27.71
N LEU A 226 13.23 3.17 26.98
CA LEU A 226 13.57 2.44 25.79
C LEU A 226 13.07 3.21 24.57
N TYR A 227 13.96 3.56 23.65
CA TYR A 227 13.57 4.17 22.38
C TYR A 227 13.34 3.09 21.33
N ALA A 228 12.17 3.12 20.68
CA ALA A 228 11.82 2.22 19.58
C ALA A 228 10.87 2.91 18.60
N ALA A 229 10.70 2.32 17.43
CA ALA A 229 9.69 2.75 16.47
C ALA A 229 8.48 1.80 16.52
N PHE A 230 7.28 2.34 16.31
CA PHE A 230 6.01 1.65 16.48
C PHE A 230 5.08 1.85 15.30
N ASN A 231 4.30 0.81 14.99
CA ASN A 231 3.23 0.89 14.00
C ASN A 231 2.03 0.02 14.44
N TYR A 232 0.89 0.67 14.68
CA TYR A 232 -0.37 0.02 15.05
C TYR A 232 -1.59 0.86 14.60
N PRO A 233 -2.79 0.26 14.51
CA PRO A 233 -3.97 0.93 13.99
C PRO A 233 -4.38 2.19 14.76
N GLY A 234 -4.84 3.20 14.01
CA GLY A 234 -5.37 4.45 14.57
C GLY A 234 -4.31 5.43 15.05
N VAL A 235 -3.02 5.12 14.87
CA VAL A 235 -1.91 6.00 15.26
C VAL A 235 -0.87 6.03 14.14
N VAL A 236 -0.52 7.22 13.68
CA VAL A 236 0.54 7.40 12.70
C VAL A 236 1.84 6.82 13.25
N ALA A 237 2.54 6.05 12.42
CA ALA A 237 3.77 5.41 12.83
C ALA A 237 4.81 6.42 13.32
N HIS A 238 5.51 6.08 14.39
CA HIS A 238 6.36 7.02 15.11
C HIS A 238 7.53 6.34 15.81
N VAL A 239 8.57 7.10 16.09
CA VAL A 239 9.55 6.79 17.12
C VAL A 239 8.99 7.25 18.46
N GLY A 240 9.07 6.42 19.47
CA GLY A 240 8.63 6.72 20.82
C GLY A 240 9.57 6.20 21.88
N ALA A 241 9.24 6.51 23.12
CA ALA A 241 9.93 6.05 24.32
C ALA A 241 8.99 5.22 25.19
N ILE A 242 9.46 4.07 25.67
CA ILE A 242 8.78 3.24 26.67
C ILE A 242 9.48 3.47 28.01
N SER A 243 8.75 3.89 29.02
CA SER A 243 9.24 3.93 30.40
C SER A 243 9.38 2.49 30.93
N VAL A 244 10.54 2.14 31.48
CA VAL A 244 10.75 0.81 32.06
C VAL A 244 10.15 0.68 33.46
N ASP A 245 9.69 1.78 34.06
CA ASP A 245 9.12 1.81 35.41
C ASP A 245 7.61 1.55 35.41
N ASP A 246 6.90 2.04 34.36
CA ASP A 246 5.43 1.96 34.27
C ASP A 246 4.89 1.53 32.90
N GLY A 247 5.78 1.23 31.95
CA GLY A 247 5.42 0.79 30.60
C GLY A 247 4.76 1.86 29.72
N LYS A 248 4.68 3.11 30.19
CA LYS A 248 4.03 4.19 29.44
C LYS A 248 4.82 4.52 28.17
N VAL A 249 4.09 4.60 27.08
CA VAL A 249 4.63 4.95 25.76
C VAL A 249 4.41 6.43 25.48
N GLU A 250 5.49 7.15 25.23
CA GLU A 250 5.49 8.56 24.82
C GLU A 250 5.88 8.66 23.36
N ARG A 251 5.08 9.36 22.55
CA ARG A 251 5.40 9.63 21.13
C ARG A 251 6.41 10.76 21.04
N ILE A 252 7.46 10.56 20.24
CA ILE A 252 8.51 11.56 20.06
C ILE A 252 8.40 12.20 18.67
N ALA A 253 8.46 11.40 17.60
CA ALA A 253 8.39 11.90 16.24
C ALA A 253 7.75 10.89 15.29
N GLU A 254 6.93 11.40 14.36
CA GLU A 254 6.35 10.56 13.32
C GLU A 254 7.41 10.19 12.28
N VAL A 255 7.36 8.94 11.81
CA VAL A 255 8.25 8.43 10.77
C VAL A 255 7.49 8.21 9.47
N LYS A 256 8.21 8.22 8.37
CA LYS A 256 7.66 7.91 7.05
C LYS A 256 7.59 6.40 6.84
N GLY A 257 6.58 5.97 6.10
CA GLY A 257 6.51 4.69 5.41
C GLY A 257 6.92 3.44 6.19
N PRO A 258 6.49 3.24 7.45
CA PRO A 258 6.72 1.97 8.09
C PRO A 258 5.81 0.93 7.44
N PHE A 259 6.39 -0.20 7.08
CA PHE A 259 5.65 -1.34 6.56
C PHE A 259 5.49 -2.39 7.66
N GLY A 260 4.26 -2.65 8.09
CA GLY A 260 3.98 -3.66 9.11
C GLY A 260 4.89 -3.47 10.33
N PHE A 261 5.63 -4.51 10.69
CA PHE A 261 6.61 -4.47 11.78
C PHE A 261 8.03 -4.08 11.31
N PHE A 262 8.28 -3.98 9.99
CA PHE A 262 9.49 -3.33 9.44
C PHE A 262 9.37 -1.82 9.64
N VAL A 263 9.48 -1.40 10.84
CA VAL A 263 9.37 -0.01 11.11
C VAL A 263 10.65 0.62 10.63
N THR A 264 11.46 1.04 11.19
CA THR A 264 12.66 1.75 10.80
C THR A 264 13.85 1.18 11.55
N SER A 265 15.00 1.12 10.95
CA SER A 265 16.21 0.79 11.70
C SER A 265 16.63 2.00 12.52
N LEU A 266 16.95 1.76 13.80
CA LEU A 266 17.43 2.79 14.71
C LEU A 266 18.87 2.52 15.15
N ALA A 267 19.55 3.59 15.55
CA ALA A 267 20.78 3.55 16.32
C ALA A 267 20.74 4.70 17.34
N PHE A 268 21.47 4.56 18.44
CA PHE A 268 21.44 5.53 19.53
C PHE A 268 22.84 5.91 19.98
N ASP A 269 23.10 7.21 20.05
CA ASP A 269 24.29 7.79 20.68
C ASP A 269 23.96 8.16 22.14
N PRO A 270 24.41 7.40 23.12
CA PRO A 270 24.07 7.66 24.52
C PRO A 270 24.72 8.91 25.11
N GLU A 271 25.77 9.45 24.49
CA GLU A 271 26.46 10.65 24.95
C GLU A 271 25.71 11.91 24.51
N SER A 272 25.46 12.07 23.20
CA SER A 272 24.71 13.22 22.70
C SER A 272 23.18 13.05 22.82
N LYS A 273 22.69 11.88 23.25
CA LYS A 273 21.28 11.51 23.30
C LYS A 273 20.59 11.62 21.96
N THR A 274 21.32 11.40 20.86
CA THR A 274 20.80 11.49 19.51
C THR A 274 20.37 10.09 19.02
N LEU A 275 19.16 9.99 18.52
CA LEU A 275 18.70 8.84 17.76
C LEU A 275 18.98 9.05 16.27
N PHE A 276 19.47 8.00 15.63
CA PHE A 276 19.58 7.92 14.18
C PHE A 276 18.59 6.89 13.67
N TYR A 277 17.99 7.12 12.52
CA TYR A 277 17.02 6.21 11.95
C TYR A 277 16.97 6.27 10.43
N THR A 278 16.53 5.18 9.83
CA THR A 278 16.25 5.12 8.40
C THR A 278 14.78 5.39 8.14
N THR A 279 14.45 5.98 7.01
CA THR A 279 13.06 6.16 6.58
C THR A 279 12.91 5.71 5.14
N ASP A 280 11.80 5.06 4.86
CA ASP A 280 11.40 4.74 3.50
C ASP A 280 10.65 5.93 2.91
N ASN A 281 11.07 6.38 1.72
CA ASN A 281 10.42 7.46 0.98
C ASN A 281 9.64 6.96 -0.25
N GLY A 282 9.40 5.65 -0.30
CA GLY A 282 8.73 4.97 -1.39
C GLY A 282 9.67 4.34 -2.40
N ASP A 283 10.85 4.93 -2.64
CA ASP A 283 11.85 4.41 -3.58
C ASP A 283 13.18 4.09 -2.89
N HIS A 284 13.63 4.99 -2.03
CA HIS A 284 14.95 4.90 -1.41
C HIS A 284 14.89 5.27 0.06
N ARG A 285 15.82 4.72 0.86
CA ARG A 285 15.91 5.04 2.28
C ARG A 285 16.84 6.21 2.55
N ASP A 286 16.33 7.16 3.35
CA ASP A 286 17.11 8.25 3.93
C ASP A 286 17.69 7.83 5.27
N VAL A 287 18.79 8.46 5.68
CA VAL A 287 19.30 8.42 7.06
C VAL A 287 19.00 9.75 7.73
N ARG A 288 18.43 9.70 8.92
CA ARG A 288 18.01 10.88 9.69
C ARG A 288 18.52 10.83 11.13
N SER A 289 18.64 12.00 11.74
CA SER A 289 18.79 12.14 13.19
C SER A 289 17.48 12.64 13.82
N LEU A 290 17.31 12.30 15.08
CA LEU A 290 16.19 12.72 15.93
C LEU A 290 16.72 13.07 17.32
N ASP A 291 16.39 14.25 17.80
CA ASP A 291 16.55 14.62 19.20
C ASP A 291 15.32 14.11 19.99
N PRO A 292 15.46 13.10 20.85
CA PRO A 292 14.31 12.53 21.56
C PRO A 292 13.69 13.48 22.60
N LYS A 293 14.40 14.52 22.98
CA LYS A 293 13.90 15.52 23.94
C LYS A 293 12.97 16.54 23.29
N THR A 294 13.30 16.98 22.09
CA THR A 294 12.57 18.02 21.37
C THR A 294 11.68 17.48 20.25
N GLY A 295 11.89 16.23 19.81
CA GLY A 295 11.25 15.65 18.64
C GLY A 295 11.80 16.20 17.30
N ALA A 296 12.83 17.05 17.33
CA ALA A 296 13.40 17.64 16.13
C ALA A 296 14.13 16.61 15.27
N THR A 297 13.85 16.59 13.97
CA THR A 297 14.44 15.66 13.02
C THR A 297 15.26 16.39 11.95
N LYS A 298 16.35 15.77 11.50
CA LYS A 298 17.20 16.29 10.42
C LYS A 298 17.54 15.18 9.43
N VAL A 299 17.44 15.44 8.13
CA VAL A 299 18.00 14.56 7.09
C VAL A 299 19.52 14.67 7.12
N LEU A 300 20.19 13.55 7.21
CA LEU A 300 21.65 13.45 7.17
C LEU A 300 22.11 13.00 5.78
N LEU A 301 21.54 11.92 5.29
CA LEU A 301 21.79 11.38 3.96
C LEU A 301 20.46 11.15 3.25
N HIS A 302 20.36 11.71 2.05
CA HIS A 302 19.19 11.52 1.20
C HIS A 302 19.44 10.36 0.22
N GLU A 303 18.43 9.54 -0.03
CA GLU A 303 18.48 8.37 -0.93
C GLU A 303 19.70 7.45 -0.68
N ALA A 304 20.06 7.28 0.57
CA ALA A 304 21.26 6.53 0.94
C ALA A 304 21.15 5.03 0.68
N ARG A 305 19.95 4.48 0.61
CA ARG A 305 19.65 3.05 0.45
C ARG A 305 20.23 2.18 1.58
N ILE A 306 20.36 2.76 2.77
CA ILE A 306 20.90 2.09 3.96
C ILE A 306 19.72 1.59 4.80
N GLY A 307 19.66 0.28 4.99
CA GLY A 307 18.58 -0.39 5.71
C GLY A 307 18.84 -0.61 7.19
N GLU A 308 20.03 -1.07 7.51
CA GLU A 308 20.48 -1.34 8.89
C GLU A 308 21.36 -0.21 9.40
N LEU A 309 21.24 0.09 10.69
CA LEU A 309 22.10 1.09 11.37
C LEU A 309 22.55 0.59 12.72
N VAL A 310 23.82 0.86 13.05
CA VAL A 310 24.39 0.72 14.39
C VAL A 310 25.38 1.85 14.66
N PHE A 311 25.47 2.31 15.91
CA PHE A 311 26.33 3.42 16.31
C PHE A 311 27.56 2.91 17.05
N ASN A 312 28.74 3.32 16.56
CA ASN A 312 30.01 3.08 17.23
C ASN A 312 30.28 4.20 18.26
N ARG A 313 30.27 3.84 19.53
CA ARG A 313 30.45 4.80 20.64
C ARG A 313 31.87 5.35 20.72
N THR A 314 32.86 4.59 20.24
CA THR A 314 34.29 4.94 20.38
C THR A 314 34.72 5.99 19.38
N ASP A 315 34.35 5.80 18.09
CA ASP A 315 34.76 6.75 17.03
C ASP A 315 33.59 7.62 16.54
N ARG A 316 32.44 7.46 17.18
CA ARG A 316 31.20 8.22 16.94
C ARG A 316 30.71 8.13 15.49
N SER A 317 30.97 7.02 14.81
CA SER A 317 30.49 6.78 13.46
C SER A 317 29.23 5.89 13.48
N LEU A 318 28.37 6.07 12.47
CA LEU A 318 27.36 5.10 12.14
C LEU A 318 27.94 4.02 11.20
N TRP A 319 27.50 2.80 11.38
CA TRP A 319 27.72 1.73 10.44
C TRP A 319 26.38 1.27 9.91
N GLY A 320 26.32 0.87 8.63
CA GLY A 320 25.10 0.47 8.01
C GLY A 320 25.26 -0.48 6.84
N VAL A 321 24.19 -1.13 6.41
CA VAL A 321 24.17 -1.95 5.20
C VAL A 321 23.42 -1.21 4.10
N ARG A 322 24.15 -0.88 3.05
CA ARG A 322 23.61 -0.32 1.82
C ARG A 322 23.35 -1.43 0.82
N THR A 323 22.14 -1.50 0.30
CA THR A 323 21.78 -2.49 -0.71
C THR A 323 21.53 -1.81 -2.05
N LEU A 324 22.23 -2.28 -3.09
CA LEU A 324 22.06 -1.78 -4.45
C LEU A 324 22.23 -2.95 -5.43
N ASN A 325 21.24 -3.17 -6.29
CA ASN A 325 21.27 -4.20 -7.34
C ASN A 325 21.62 -5.61 -6.81
N GLY A 326 21.08 -5.98 -5.63
CA GLY A 326 21.33 -7.27 -5.00
C GLY A 326 22.72 -7.43 -4.35
N ILE A 327 23.48 -6.35 -4.24
CA ILE A 327 24.78 -6.33 -3.56
C ILE A 327 24.63 -5.62 -2.22
N ALA A 328 24.90 -6.34 -1.15
CA ALA A 328 25.00 -5.80 0.19
C ALA A 328 26.38 -5.17 0.42
N THR A 329 26.42 -3.94 0.85
CA THR A 329 27.66 -3.19 1.11
C THR A 329 27.64 -2.65 2.53
N LEU A 330 28.60 -3.08 3.35
CA LEU A 330 28.84 -2.47 4.65
C LEU A 330 29.45 -1.09 4.45
N VAL A 331 28.87 -0.11 5.06
CA VAL A 331 29.31 1.28 4.98
C VAL A 331 29.54 1.86 6.37
N ARG A 332 30.47 2.80 6.47
CA ARG A 332 30.73 3.63 7.65
C ARG A 332 30.39 5.08 7.34
N ILE A 333 29.70 5.74 8.23
CA ILE A 333 29.23 7.12 8.12
C ILE A 333 29.85 7.92 9.27
N PRO A 334 31.00 8.57 9.05
CA PRO A 334 31.67 9.34 10.11
C PRO A 334 30.88 10.63 10.42
N ALA A 335 31.04 11.15 11.63
CA ALA A 335 30.54 12.50 11.95
C ALA A 335 31.15 13.52 10.97
N PRO A 336 30.40 14.50 10.48
CA PRO A 336 29.05 14.93 10.88
C PRO A 336 27.88 14.19 10.16
N TYR A 337 28.09 12.98 9.64
CA TYR A 337 27.11 12.07 9.03
C TYR A 337 26.55 12.55 7.68
N THR A 338 27.35 13.27 6.91
CA THR A 338 26.96 13.84 5.62
C THR A 338 27.42 13.02 4.42
N GLU A 339 28.26 12.00 4.65
CA GLU A 339 28.73 11.08 3.62
C GLU A 339 28.89 9.68 4.20
N TRP A 340 28.76 8.68 3.36
CA TRP A 340 29.07 7.30 3.71
C TRP A 340 30.34 6.85 2.97
N LYS A 341 31.12 5.97 3.60
CA LYS A 341 32.33 5.36 3.03
C LYS A 341 32.11 3.85 2.95
N GLN A 342 32.41 3.29 1.79
CA GLN A 342 32.39 1.85 1.60
C GLN A 342 33.46 1.20 2.47
N VAL A 343 33.05 0.18 3.21
CA VAL A 343 33.97 -0.70 3.93
C VAL A 343 34.19 -1.97 3.12
N ARG A 344 33.11 -2.67 2.80
CA ARG A 344 33.17 -3.92 2.03
C ARG A 344 31.82 -4.22 1.36
N SER A 345 31.88 -4.85 0.17
CA SER A 345 30.72 -5.45 -0.48
C SER A 345 30.79 -6.96 -0.41
N TRP A 346 29.65 -7.60 -0.21
CA TRP A 346 29.47 -9.03 -0.30
C TRP A 346 29.11 -9.45 -1.73
N PRO A 347 29.36 -10.71 -2.12
CA PRO A 347 28.95 -11.21 -3.42
C PRO A 347 27.46 -11.03 -3.67
N TYR A 348 27.09 -10.95 -4.95
CA TYR A 348 25.68 -10.95 -5.33
C TYR A 348 25.00 -12.20 -4.75
N GLY A 349 23.91 -11.98 -4.02
CA GLY A 349 23.19 -13.07 -3.42
C GLY A 349 23.34 -13.21 -1.92
N GLU A 350 24.37 -12.61 -1.35
CA GLU A 350 24.57 -12.58 0.09
C GLU A 350 23.97 -11.30 0.70
N SER A 351 23.28 -11.43 1.83
CA SER A 351 22.69 -10.30 2.57
C SER A 351 23.19 -10.24 3.99
N LEU A 352 23.34 -9.03 4.50
CA LEU A 352 23.69 -8.75 5.88
C LEU A 352 22.50 -8.12 6.59
N TYR A 353 22.26 -8.53 7.83
CA TYR A 353 21.17 -8.00 8.65
C TYR A 353 21.47 -8.15 10.14
N ASP A 354 20.66 -7.50 10.99
CA ASP A 354 20.74 -7.57 12.44
C ASP A 354 22.14 -7.25 12.99
N MET A 355 22.66 -6.08 12.62
CA MET A 355 24.00 -5.66 13.06
C MET A 355 24.02 -5.17 14.51
N ASP A 356 25.13 -5.43 15.19
CA ASP A 356 25.47 -4.80 16.46
C ASP A 356 26.96 -4.57 16.63
N LEU A 357 27.34 -3.59 17.46
CA LEU A 357 28.73 -3.28 17.81
C LEU A 357 28.98 -3.56 19.29
N SER A 358 30.12 -4.14 19.59
CA SER A 358 30.57 -4.25 20.98
C SER A 358 30.65 -2.87 21.64
N PRO A 359 30.48 -2.78 22.98
CA PRO A 359 30.49 -1.50 23.69
C PRO A 359 31.75 -0.67 23.48
N ASP A 360 32.90 -1.33 23.27
CA ASP A 360 34.21 -0.72 22.95
C ASP A 360 34.40 -0.43 21.45
N GLY A 361 33.44 -0.79 20.59
CA GLY A 361 33.48 -0.55 19.15
C GLY A 361 34.48 -1.41 18.36
N THR A 362 35.13 -2.38 19.00
CA THR A 362 36.19 -3.19 18.38
C THR A 362 35.67 -4.38 17.60
N LEU A 363 34.46 -4.87 17.92
CA LEU A 363 33.81 -5.99 17.26
C LEU A 363 32.48 -5.57 16.64
N LEU A 364 32.22 -6.06 15.43
CA LEU A 364 30.94 -5.93 14.74
C LEU A 364 30.34 -7.33 14.57
N SER A 365 29.12 -7.53 15.02
CA SER A 365 28.33 -8.72 14.74
C SER A 365 27.28 -8.44 13.68
N PHE A 366 26.96 -9.42 12.87
CA PHE A 366 25.83 -9.39 11.92
C PHE A 366 25.50 -10.82 11.48
N SER A 367 24.25 -10.99 11.07
CA SER A 367 23.81 -12.21 10.42
C SER A 367 24.04 -12.12 8.91
N VAL A 368 24.52 -13.20 8.32
CA VAL A 368 24.72 -13.34 6.88
C VAL A 368 23.78 -14.41 6.36
N SER A 369 23.09 -14.10 5.30
CA SER A 369 22.37 -15.07 4.52
C SER A 369 23.09 -15.36 3.22
N ALA A 370 23.32 -16.63 2.95
CA ALA A 370 23.92 -17.12 1.73
C ALA A 370 22.85 -17.41 0.65
N VAL A 371 23.28 -17.46 -0.61
CA VAL A 371 22.44 -17.86 -1.76
C VAL A 371 21.81 -19.25 -1.57
N THR A 372 22.44 -20.11 -0.77
CA THR A 372 21.96 -21.47 -0.48
C THR A 372 20.80 -21.53 0.52
N GLY A 373 20.44 -20.43 1.17
CA GLY A 373 19.48 -20.38 2.28
C GLY A 373 20.06 -20.68 3.65
N GLN A 374 21.33 -20.78 3.74
CA GLN A 374 21.99 -20.90 5.02
C GLN A 374 22.18 -19.53 5.66
N HIS A 375 21.99 -19.48 6.97
CA HIS A 375 22.18 -18.29 7.77
C HIS A 375 23.25 -18.52 8.80
N SER A 376 24.15 -17.56 8.94
CA SER A 376 25.18 -17.58 9.96
C SER A 376 25.26 -16.26 10.70
N LEU A 377 25.53 -16.32 11.99
CA LEU A 377 25.91 -15.16 12.79
C LEU A 377 27.44 -15.07 12.81
N GLN A 378 27.96 -13.93 12.44
CA GLN A 378 29.40 -13.69 12.32
C GLN A 378 29.83 -12.53 13.20
N VAL A 379 31.04 -12.61 13.77
CA VAL A 379 31.68 -11.52 14.50
C VAL A 379 33.00 -11.20 13.82
N MET A 380 33.22 -9.93 13.52
CA MET A 380 34.42 -9.41 12.86
C MET A 380 35.06 -8.28 13.65
N ARG A 381 36.38 -8.09 13.50
CA ARG A 381 37.07 -6.92 14.05
C ARG A 381 36.82 -5.70 13.16
N THR A 382 36.40 -4.60 13.74
CA THR A 382 36.16 -3.35 13.00
C THR A 382 37.42 -2.81 12.33
N GLU A 383 38.57 -2.89 13.01
CA GLU A 383 39.87 -2.50 12.46
C GLU A 383 40.26 -3.36 11.24
N ALA A 384 40.07 -4.68 11.33
CA ALA A 384 40.37 -5.60 10.23
C ALA A 384 39.46 -5.30 9.00
N LEU A 385 38.16 -5.08 9.24
CA LEU A 385 37.22 -4.69 8.17
C LEU A 385 37.65 -3.40 7.46
N LEU A 386 38.11 -2.41 8.21
CA LEU A 386 38.61 -1.13 7.65
C LEU A 386 39.93 -1.31 6.89
N ALA A 387 40.73 -2.33 7.25
CA ALA A 387 41.94 -2.72 6.52
C ALA A 387 41.66 -3.64 5.32
N GLY A 388 40.38 -4.00 5.06
CA GLY A 388 39.96 -4.86 3.96
C GLY A 388 39.92 -6.36 4.28
N ASP A 389 40.25 -6.76 5.52
CA ASP A 389 40.14 -8.14 5.98
C ASP A 389 38.77 -8.38 6.62
N ALA A 390 37.97 -9.25 6.02
CA ALA A 390 36.68 -9.68 6.50
C ALA A 390 36.67 -11.13 6.99
N THR A 391 37.78 -11.60 7.53
CA THR A 391 37.83 -12.89 8.18
C THR A 391 37.09 -12.85 9.51
N PRO A 392 35.99 -13.65 9.70
CA PRO A 392 35.29 -13.70 10.96
C PRO A 392 36.22 -14.18 12.10
N VAL A 393 36.19 -13.53 13.23
CA VAL A 393 36.83 -14.02 14.46
C VAL A 393 36.03 -15.15 15.08
N ALA A 394 34.73 -15.19 14.84
CA ALA A 394 33.85 -16.27 15.24
C ALA A 394 32.64 -16.37 14.31
N THR A 395 32.12 -17.55 14.12
CA THR A 395 30.92 -17.84 13.33
C THR A 395 30.10 -18.93 14.02
N THR A 396 28.77 -18.77 14.02
CA THR A 396 27.84 -19.82 14.43
C THR A 396 26.59 -19.81 13.54
N ASP A 397 25.90 -20.94 13.51
CA ASP A 397 24.62 -21.08 12.84
C ASP A 397 23.57 -21.68 13.77
N PHE A 398 22.34 -21.72 13.33
CA PHE A 398 21.21 -22.33 14.00
C PHE A 398 20.54 -23.41 13.12
N GLY A 399 21.34 -24.10 12.30
CA GLY A 399 20.83 -25.08 11.36
C GLY A 399 19.93 -24.46 10.30
N ALA A 400 18.71 -24.95 10.19
CA ALA A 400 17.71 -24.38 9.27
C ALA A 400 17.04 -23.11 9.81
N ALA A 401 17.24 -22.77 11.09
CA ALA A 401 16.65 -21.58 11.71
C ALA A 401 17.58 -20.36 11.55
N ILE A 402 17.00 -19.19 11.68
CA ILE A 402 17.66 -17.91 11.47
C ILE A 402 18.13 -17.36 12.82
N PRO A 403 19.39 -16.90 12.95
CA PRO A 403 19.82 -16.06 14.06
C PRO A 403 19.24 -14.68 13.93
N MET A 404 18.47 -14.21 14.94
CA MET A 404 17.75 -12.92 14.89
C MET A 404 18.17 -12.00 16.01
N ASN A 405 18.44 -10.72 15.66
CA ASN A 405 18.64 -9.62 16.58
C ASN A 405 19.69 -9.90 17.68
N PHE A 406 20.82 -10.53 17.32
CA PHE A 406 21.90 -10.77 18.26
C PHE A 406 22.64 -9.46 18.60
N VAL A 407 22.67 -9.13 19.90
CA VAL A 407 23.28 -7.92 20.43
C VAL A 407 24.32 -8.26 21.50
N PHE A 408 25.41 -7.47 21.55
CA PHE A 408 26.42 -7.65 22.57
C PHE A 408 25.89 -7.33 23.98
N ALA A 409 26.29 -8.13 24.93
CA ALA A 409 26.10 -7.78 26.34
C ALA A 409 26.96 -6.55 26.72
N PRO A 410 26.65 -5.88 27.83
CA PRO A 410 27.44 -4.76 28.33
C PRO A 410 28.92 -5.08 28.57
N ASP A 411 29.26 -6.35 28.79
CA ASP A 411 30.64 -6.82 28.96
C ASP A 411 31.42 -6.95 27.63
N GLY A 412 30.75 -6.84 26.50
CA GLY A 412 31.31 -6.98 25.16
C GLY A 412 31.78 -8.38 24.78
N LYS A 413 31.50 -9.41 25.59
CA LYS A 413 32.00 -10.77 25.41
C LYS A 413 31.00 -11.74 24.87
N THR A 414 29.75 -11.59 25.25
CA THR A 414 28.66 -12.50 24.87
C THR A 414 27.61 -11.75 24.05
N LEU A 415 26.89 -12.50 23.21
CA LEU A 415 25.75 -11.97 22.46
C LEU A 415 24.47 -12.66 22.88
N TYR A 416 23.38 -11.88 22.90
CA TYR A 416 22.03 -12.33 23.17
C TYR A 416 21.16 -12.09 21.94
N GLY A 417 20.39 -13.07 21.54
CA GLY A 417 19.51 -13.00 20.38
C GLY A 417 18.35 -13.94 20.48
N SER A 418 17.61 -14.07 19.41
CA SER A 418 16.48 -14.99 19.28
C SER A 418 16.69 -15.95 18.11
N SER A 419 16.11 -17.14 18.18
CA SER A 419 16.06 -18.06 17.04
C SER A 419 14.88 -19.02 17.18
N PHE A 420 14.34 -19.44 16.05
CA PHE A 420 13.38 -20.55 15.97
C PHE A 420 14.06 -21.93 15.95
N TYR A 421 15.29 -22.07 16.43
CA TYR A 421 16.04 -23.33 16.41
C TYR A 421 15.27 -24.49 17.05
N THR A 422 14.48 -24.21 18.08
CA THR A 422 13.62 -25.19 18.77
C THR A 422 12.20 -25.26 18.17
N GLY A 423 11.95 -24.60 17.04
CA GLY A 423 10.61 -24.38 16.45
C GLY A 423 9.83 -23.23 17.08
N VAL A 424 10.29 -22.68 18.19
CA VAL A 424 9.73 -21.52 18.89
C VAL A 424 10.81 -20.45 18.99
N ALA A 425 10.46 -19.19 18.85
CA ALA A 425 11.40 -18.07 18.98
C ALA A 425 11.86 -17.92 20.43
N ASN A 426 12.85 -18.68 20.81
CA ASN A 426 13.48 -18.64 22.13
C ASN A 426 14.69 -17.72 22.16
N LEU A 427 15.04 -17.22 23.35
CA LEU A 427 16.26 -16.44 23.60
C LEU A 427 17.46 -17.35 23.68
N PHE A 428 18.57 -16.90 23.13
CA PHE A 428 19.85 -17.59 23.14
C PHE A 428 20.95 -16.64 23.59
N ARG A 429 21.98 -17.22 24.24
CA ARG A 429 23.25 -16.59 24.52
C ARG A 429 24.33 -17.32 23.74
N TRP A 430 25.22 -16.55 23.10
CA TRP A 430 26.37 -17.10 22.38
C TRP A 430 27.64 -16.42 22.84
N ASN A 431 28.67 -17.22 23.14
CA ASN A 431 30.00 -16.72 23.46
C ASN A 431 30.93 -16.96 22.24
N PRO A 432 31.32 -15.92 21.48
CA PRO A 432 32.18 -16.06 20.33
C PRO A 432 33.57 -16.64 20.63
N ALA A 433 34.10 -16.44 21.84
CA ALA A 433 35.44 -16.90 22.23
C ALA A 433 35.46 -18.41 22.52
N THR A 434 34.43 -18.98 23.09
CA THR A 434 34.33 -20.42 23.40
C THR A 434 33.52 -21.18 22.36
N GLY A 435 32.71 -20.49 21.57
CA GLY A 435 31.73 -21.11 20.67
C GLY A 435 30.46 -21.63 21.37
N GLU A 436 30.37 -21.48 22.69
CA GLU A 436 29.25 -21.98 23.50
C GLU A 436 27.95 -21.23 23.18
N LYS A 437 26.92 -22.00 22.94
CA LYS A 437 25.57 -21.51 22.59
C LYS A 437 24.55 -22.16 23.52
N GLU A 438 23.81 -21.34 24.23
CA GLU A 438 22.83 -21.76 25.25
C GLU A 438 21.46 -21.20 24.97
N ALA A 439 20.42 -22.01 25.11
CA ALA A 439 19.04 -21.56 25.16
C ALA A 439 18.75 -20.96 26.55
N LEU A 440 18.13 -19.79 26.59
CA LEU A 440 17.83 -19.04 27.81
C LEU A 440 16.34 -18.98 28.13
N SER A 441 15.50 -19.50 27.26
CA SER A 441 14.06 -19.46 27.47
C SER A 441 13.36 -20.67 26.88
N ASN A 442 12.20 -20.99 27.48
CA ASN A 442 11.16 -21.81 26.91
C ASN A 442 9.87 -20.99 26.92
N THR A 443 9.44 -20.50 25.76
CA THR A 443 8.29 -19.61 25.64
C THR A 443 7.16 -20.24 24.83
N GLU A 444 5.94 -19.91 25.18
CA GLU A 444 4.74 -20.41 24.46
C GLU A 444 4.56 -19.79 23.08
N THR A 445 5.00 -18.55 22.89
CA THR A 445 4.83 -17.80 21.64
C THR A 445 6.17 -17.44 21.02
N GLY A 446 6.81 -16.39 21.50
CA GLY A 446 8.15 -15.99 21.09
C GLY A 446 8.66 -14.79 21.88
N PHE A 447 9.96 -14.75 22.12
CA PHE A 447 10.68 -13.58 22.61
C PHE A 447 11.62 -13.07 21.50
N PHE A 448 11.62 -11.76 21.28
CA PHE A 448 12.35 -11.11 20.22
C PHE A 448 13.13 -9.90 20.72
N ARG A 449 14.19 -9.54 19.99
CA ARG A 449 14.97 -8.31 20.23
C ARG A 449 15.42 -8.16 21.67
N PRO A 450 16.15 -9.16 22.21
CA PRO A 450 16.62 -9.08 23.60
C PRO A 450 17.53 -7.86 23.78
N LEU A 451 17.41 -7.27 24.97
CA LEU A 451 18.24 -6.15 25.40
C LEU A 451 18.83 -6.49 26.76
N PRO A 452 20.10 -6.93 26.81
CA PRO A 452 20.79 -7.17 28.08
C PRO A 452 20.99 -5.84 28.83
N MET A 453 20.51 -5.79 30.06
CA MET A 453 20.58 -4.61 30.89
C MET A 453 21.84 -4.63 31.76
N PRO A 454 22.35 -3.43 32.17
CA PRO A 454 23.55 -3.35 33.03
C PRO A 454 23.40 -4.03 34.40
N ASP A 455 22.16 -4.18 34.88
CA ASP A 455 21.85 -4.86 36.14
C ASP A 455 21.79 -6.38 36.02
N GLY A 456 22.07 -6.92 34.81
CA GLY A 456 22.01 -8.35 34.51
C GLY A 456 20.62 -8.86 34.15
N SER A 457 19.60 -8.01 34.19
CA SER A 457 18.26 -8.38 33.72
C SER A 457 18.19 -8.38 32.18
N LEU A 458 17.21 -9.06 31.60
CA LEU A 458 16.99 -9.13 30.16
C LEU A 458 15.60 -8.59 29.83
N LEU A 459 15.54 -7.56 29.01
CA LEU A 459 14.29 -7.12 28.39
C LEU A 459 14.15 -7.75 27.02
N ALA A 460 12.92 -8.06 26.60
CA ALA A 460 12.62 -8.58 25.26
C ALA A 460 11.20 -8.17 24.85
N PHE A 461 10.88 -8.32 23.59
CA PHE A 461 9.53 -8.18 23.10
C PHE A 461 8.87 -9.56 22.97
N ARG A 462 7.84 -9.78 23.76
CA ARG A 462 7.03 -11.00 23.71
C ARG A 462 5.98 -10.86 22.59
N PHE A 463 5.88 -11.86 21.73
CA PHE A 463 4.86 -11.91 20.70
C PHE A 463 3.51 -12.36 21.27
N THR A 464 2.44 -11.70 20.87
CA THR A 464 1.05 -12.02 21.23
C THR A 464 0.17 -12.01 19.96
N GLY A 465 -1.07 -12.48 20.07
CA GLY A 465 -2.05 -12.40 18.99
C GLY A 465 -2.35 -10.96 18.51
N GLU A 466 -2.01 -9.94 19.32
CA GLU A 466 -2.22 -8.52 18.98
C GLU A 466 -0.94 -7.77 18.63
N GLY A 467 0.22 -8.41 18.72
CA GLY A 467 1.52 -7.81 18.44
C GLY A 467 2.51 -7.94 19.58
N PHE A 468 3.54 -7.13 19.56
CA PHE A 468 4.63 -7.19 20.53
C PHE A 468 4.33 -6.44 21.83
N VAL A 469 4.67 -7.07 22.95
CA VAL A 469 4.62 -6.50 24.30
C VAL A 469 6.03 -6.50 24.88
N PRO A 470 6.58 -5.35 25.32
CA PRO A 470 7.87 -5.32 26.02
C PRO A 470 7.73 -6.02 27.38
N ALA A 471 8.66 -6.90 27.67
CA ALA A 471 8.65 -7.69 28.90
C ALA A 471 10.04 -7.78 29.51
N ARG A 472 10.09 -7.86 30.84
CA ARG A 472 11.26 -8.27 31.60
C ARG A 472 11.24 -9.80 31.70
N VAL A 473 12.29 -10.44 31.22
CA VAL A 473 12.37 -11.91 31.14
C VAL A 473 13.34 -12.43 32.18
N GLU A 474 12.90 -13.40 32.96
CA GLU A 474 13.78 -14.16 33.87
C GLU A 474 14.54 -15.24 33.09
N ALA A 475 15.45 -14.81 32.23
CA ALA A 475 16.19 -15.71 31.37
C ALA A 475 17.15 -16.61 32.19
N ARG A 476 17.07 -17.92 31.98
CA ARG A 476 17.94 -18.93 32.62
C ARG A 476 18.31 -19.95 31.58
N VAL A 477 19.50 -20.49 31.70
CA VAL A 477 19.92 -21.62 30.87
C VAL A 477 18.88 -22.73 31.00
N THR A 478 18.37 -23.15 29.87
CA THR A 478 17.33 -24.16 29.74
C THR A 478 17.99 -25.43 29.24
N GLU A 479 17.92 -26.51 30.06
CA GLU A 479 18.56 -27.77 29.73
C GLU A 479 17.87 -28.51 28.59
N ASP A 480 16.53 -28.34 28.48
CA ASP A 480 15.72 -28.96 27.43
C ASP A 480 14.45 -28.18 27.13
N VAL A 481 13.97 -28.31 25.87
CA VAL A 481 12.71 -27.76 25.38
C VAL A 481 12.07 -28.75 24.41
N SER A 482 10.75 -28.87 24.41
CA SER A 482 10.06 -29.71 23.44
C SER A 482 9.99 -29.02 22.09
N PRO A 483 10.32 -29.74 21.01
CA PRO A 483 10.03 -29.24 19.67
C PRO A 483 8.52 -29.17 19.43
N ILE A 484 8.09 -28.23 18.58
CA ILE A 484 6.72 -28.18 18.08
C ILE A 484 6.58 -28.97 16.79
N THR A 485 5.35 -29.30 16.45
CA THR A 485 5.00 -29.90 15.16
C THR A 485 4.65 -28.79 14.18
N PHE A 486 5.15 -28.92 12.96
CA PHE A 486 4.85 -28.03 11.84
C PHE A 486 3.83 -28.67 10.92
N LEU A 487 2.76 -27.99 10.57
CA LEU A 487 1.74 -28.53 9.67
C LEU A 487 2.29 -28.86 8.28
N GLY A 488 3.24 -28.07 7.79
CA GLY A 488 3.94 -28.35 6.54
C GLY A 488 4.69 -29.69 6.57
N ASN A 489 5.39 -30.01 7.68
CA ASN A 489 6.06 -31.31 7.85
C ASN A 489 5.07 -32.46 7.88
N GLU A 490 3.95 -32.31 8.59
CA GLU A 490 2.89 -33.33 8.61
C GLU A 490 2.31 -33.54 7.19
N THR A 491 2.25 -32.47 6.40
CA THR A 491 1.76 -32.52 5.03
C THR A 491 2.71 -33.28 4.12
N ILE A 492 4.05 -33.08 4.23
CA ILE A 492 5.03 -33.85 3.46
C ILE A 492 5.01 -35.31 3.85
N VAL A 493 5.01 -35.62 5.15
CA VAL A 493 4.97 -37.02 5.62
C VAL A 493 3.77 -37.77 5.03
N LYS A 494 2.64 -37.09 4.92
CA LYS A 494 1.42 -37.67 4.36
C LYS A 494 1.40 -37.69 2.82
N HIS A 495 1.99 -36.70 2.20
CA HIS A 495 2.02 -36.49 0.75
C HIS A 495 3.44 -36.21 0.23
N PRO A 496 4.32 -37.21 0.16
CA PRO A 496 5.73 -37.04 -0.24
C PRO A 496 5.92 -36.46 -1.65
N VAL A 497 4.92 -36.52 -2.50
CA VAL A 497 4.92 -35.93 -3.85
C VAL A 497 5.28 -34.44 -3.83
N LEU A 498 5.05 -33.72 -2.74
CA LEU A 498 5.45 -32.31 -2.60
C LEU A 498 6.96 -32.09 -2.67
N GLU A 499 7.77 -33.07 -2.32
CA GLU A 499 9.24 -33.00 -2.45
C GLU A 499 9.69 -32.98 -3.92
N GLU A 500 8.89 -33.58 -4.80
CA GLU A 500 9.14 -33.61 -6.25
C GLU A 500 8.80 -32.28 -6.95
N TRP A 501 8.09 -31.38 -6.26
CA TRP A 501 7.69 -30.08 -6.84
C TRP A 501 8.83 -29.06 -6.88
N LYS A 502 9.96 -29.39 -6.29
CA LYS A 502 11.12 -28.52 -6.29
C LYS A 502 11.57 -28.19 -7.71
N VAL A 503 11.66 -26.89 -8.00
CA VAL A 503 12.21 -26.38 -9.24
C VAL A 503 13.65 -25.90 -9.04
N PRO A 504 14.50 -25.98 -10.06
CA PRO A 504 15.85 -25.43 -9.98
C PRO A 504 15.79 -23.90 -9.86
N PRO A 505 16.81 -23.27 -9.23
CA PRO A 505 16.87 -21.81 -9.16
C PRO A 505 17.00 -21.20 -10.56
N PRO A 506 16.53 -19.96 -10.78
CA PRO A 506 16.67 -19.27 -12.07
C PRO A 506 18.10 -19.21 -12.59
N SER A 507 19.09 -19.14 -11.69
CA SER A 507 20.52 -19.18 -12.03
C SER A 507 21.00 -20.50 -12.67
N ALA A 508 20.23 -21.58 -12.51
CA ALA A 508 20.55 -22.88 -13.14
C ALA A 508 20.10 -22.94 -14.62
N VAL A 509 19.33 -21.94 -15.09
CA VAL A 509 18.89 -21.88 -16.47
C VAL A 509 19.99 -21.24 -17.31
N ASP A 510 20.52 -22.01 -18.28
CA ASP A 510 21.42 -21.45 -19.31
C ASP A 510 20.61 -20.55 -20.25
N LEU A 511 20.80 -19.24 -20.14
CA LEU A 511 20.07 -18.26 -20.93
C LEU A 511 20.60 -18.13 -22.37
N GLU A 512 21.86 -18.46 -22.62
CA GLU A 512 22.49 -18.23 -23.93
C GLU A 512 21.78 -18.97 -25.09
N PRO A 513 21.39 -20.24 -24.95
CA PRO A 513 20.65 -20.94 -25.98
C PRO A 513 19.23 -20.38 -26.21
N LEU A 514 18.69 -19.65 -25.23
CA LEU A 514 17.34 -19.06 -25.30
C LEU A 514 17.35 -17.68 -25.94
N VAL A 515 18.51 -17.03 -26.04
CA VAL A 515 18.65 -15.69 -26.63
C VAL A 515 18.62 -15.78 -28.13
N LYS A 516 17.53 -15.36 -28.76
CA LYS A 516 17.38 -15.32 -30.23
C LYS A 516 18.05 -14.11 -30.87
N SER A 517 18.08 -12.98 -30.15
CA SER A 517 18.70 -11.74 -30.65
C SER A 517 19.04 -10.81 -29.48
N ARG A 518 20.07 -10.00 -29.66
CA ARG A 518 20.45 -8.93 -28.74
C ARG A 518 20.50 -7.60 -29.49
N GLY A 519 20.05 -6.53 -28.84
CA GLY A 519 20.08 -5.19 -29.44
C GLY A 519 19.35 -4.17 -28.57
N PRO A 520 19.40 -2.88 -28.93
CA PRO A 520 18.67 -1.85 -28.23
C PRO A 520 17.15 -2.10 -28.34
N TYR A 521 16.44 -1.92 -27.23
CA TYR A 521 14.99 -2.05 -27.23
C TYR A 521 14.33 -0.95 -28.08
N ARG A 522 13.51 -1.36 -29.04
CA ARG A 522 12.78 -0.48 -29.97
C ARG A 522 11.30 -0.47 -29.60
N SER A 523 10.92 0.34 -28.64
CA SER A 523 9.56 0.34 -28.08
C SER A 523 8.45 0.60 -29.12
N PHE A 524 8.67 1.48 -30.10
CA PHE A 524 7.68 1.72 -31.14
C PHE A 524 7.50 0.54 -32.10
N ALA A 525 8.59 -0.18 -32.40
CA ALA A 525 8.51 -1.36 -33.28
C ALA A 525 7.88 -2.57 -32.57
N GLY A 526 7.83 -2.57 -31.25
CA GLY A 526 7.23 -3.62 -30.44
C GLY A 526 5.75 -3.41 -30.13
N ILE A 527 5.13 -2.32 -30.60
CA ILE A 527 3.71 -2.06 -30.33
C ILE A 527 2.86 -3.14 -31.02
N GLY A 528 2.06 -3.83 -30.23
CA GLY A 528 1.13 -4.86 -30.63
C GLY A 528 -0.28 -4.62 -30.12
N LEU A 529 -1.24 -5.41 -30.59
CA LEU A 529 -2.61 -5.40 -30.10
C LEU A 529 -2.68 -6.07 -28.72
N ASP A 530 -3.21 -5.37 -27.74
CA ASP A 530 -3.47 -5.91 -26.40
C ASP A 530 -4.90 -6.45 -26.30
N SER A 531 -5.87 -5.66 -26.76
CA SER A 531 -7.28 -6.06 -26.72
C SER A 531 -8.16 -5.20 -27.64
N ILE A 532 -9.31 -5.77 -28.02
CA ILE A 532 -10.37 -5.10 -28.76
C ILE A 532 -11.72 -5.52 -28.18
N TYR A 533 -12.57 -4.56 -27.85
CA TYR A 533 -13.86 -4.87 -27.24
C TYR A 533 -14.92 -3.80 -27.53
N PRO A 534 -16.23 -4.17 -27.48
CA PRO A 534 -17.31 -3.21 -27.62
C PRO A 534 -17.37 -2.25 -26.43
N VAL A 535 -17.79 -1.01 -26.68
CA VAL A 535 -18.00 0.03 -25.67
C VAL A 535 -19.35 0.70 -25.86
N VAL A 536 -19.91 1.21 -24.73
CA VAL A 536 -21.09 2.06 -24.71
C VAL A 536 -20.71 3.41 -24.12
N GLN A 537 -21.06 4.48 -24.78
CA GLN A 537 -20.77 5.85 -24.33
C GLN A 537 -22.03 6.69 -24.31
N GLY A 538 -22.05 7.76 -23.53
CA GLY A 538 -23.05 8.82 -23.56
C GLY A 538 -22.55 10.01 -24.34
N TYR A 539 -23.43 10.60 -25.14
CA TYR A 539 -23.19 11.84 -25.84
C TYR A 539 -24.48 12.66 -25.89
N LYS A 540 -24.48 13.83 -25.26
CA LYS A 540 -25.65 14.73 -25.21
C LYS A 540 -26.97 13.99 -24.92
N ASP A 541 -27.00 13.17 -23.87
CA ASP A 541 -28.15 12.36 -23.44
C ASP A 541 -28.52 11.19 -24.36
N SER A 542 -27.78 10.97 -25.46
CA SER A 542 -27.90 9.83 -26.36
C SER A 542 -26.84 8.75 -26.11
N ALA A 543 -27.19 7.52 -26.33
CA ALA A 543 -26.23 6.41 -26.25
C ALA A 543 -25.47 6.24 -27.57
N ALA A 544 -24.16 6.02 -27.48
CA ALA A 544 -23.30 5.63 -28.57
C ALA A 544 -22.75 4.21 -28.33
N VAL A 545 -22.72 3.41 -29.37
CA VAL A 545 -22.17 2.04 -29.33
C VAL A 545 -20.95 2.00 -30.25
N GLY A 546 -19.86 1.39 -29.80
CA GLY A 546 -18.62 1.39 -30.54
C GLY A 546 -17.66 0.29 -30.18
N VAL A 547 -16.41 0.49 -30.53
CA VAL A 547 -15.31 -0.44 -30.28
C VAL A 547 -14.13 0.35 -29.74
N ARG A 548 -13.46 -0.22 -28.75
CA ARG A 548 -12.16 0.23 -28.26
C ARG A 548 -11.09 -0.78 -28.63
N VAL A 549 -9.94 -0.28 -29.08
CA VAL A 549 -8.75 -1.04 -29.41
C VAL A 549 -7.60 -0.51 -28.57
N ASN A 550 -6.90 -1.38 -27.89
CA ASN A 550 -5.76 -1.04 -27.04
C ASN A 550 -4.49 -1.67 -27.60
N PHE A 551 -3.43 -0.89 -27.66
CA PHE A 551 -2.12 -1.30 -28.10
C PHE A 551 -1.08 -0.90 -27.07
N SER A 552 -0.08 -1.75 -26.87
CA SER A 552 1.12 -1.41 -26.11
C SER A 552 2.36 -2.13 -26.64
N ASP A 553 3.53 -1.69 -26.22
CA ASP A 553 4.75 -2.48 -26.35
C ASP A 553 4.93 -3.40 -25.12
N PRO A 554 5.72 -4.50 -25.21
CA PRO A 554 5.82 -5.52 -24.15
C PRO A 554 6.19 -5.01 -22.77
N VAL A 555 6.89 -3.87 -22.66
CA VAL A 555 7.23 -3.24 -21.38
C VAL A 555 6.35 -2.03 -21.08
N GLN A 556 5.28 -1.82 -21.87
CA GLN A 556 4.28 -0.77 -21.68
C GLN A 556 4.83 0.67 -21.60
N LEU A 557 5.94 0.95 -22.30
CA LEU A 557 6.44 2.31 -22.43
C LEU A 557 5.55 3.18 -23.32
N ASN A 558 4.95 2.57 -24.35
CA ASN A 558 3.95 3.20 -25.18
C ASN A 558 2.61 2.50 -24.97
N ARG A 559 1.57 3.29 -24.72
CA ARG A 559 0.19 2.83 -24.68
C ARG A 559 -0.61 3.69 -25.65
N LEU A 560 -1.35 3.04 -26.54
CA LEU A 560 -2.24 3.71 -27.49
C LEU A 560 -3.63 3.08 -27.36
N ASN A 561 -4.60 3.90 -27.02
CA ASN A 561 -5.99 3.50 -26.90
C ASN A 561 -6.81 4.26 -27.94
N VAL A 562 -7.58 3.56 -28.75
CA VAL A 562 -8.43 4.14 -29.80
C VAL A 562 -9.85 3.66 -29.59
N THR A 563 -10.79 4.60 -29.51
CA THR A 563 -12.23 4.31 -29.44
C THR A 563 -12.92 4.94 -30.63
N ALA A 564 -13.80 4.21 -31.27
CA ALA A 564 -14.72 4.70 -32.30
C ALA A 564 -16.13 4.24 -31.96
N ALA A 565 -17.10 5.15 -31.97
CA ALA A 565 -18.48 4.85 -31.61
C ALA A 565 -19.46 5.63 -32.52
N TYR A 566 -20.71 5.19 -32.53
CA TYR A 566 -21.78 5.78 -33.32
C TYR A 566 -23.06 5.86 -32.48
N SER A 567 -23.72 7.02 -32.49
CA SER A 567 -25.05 7.23 -31.91
C SER A 567 -26.13 7.01 -32.99
N PRO A 568 -26.94 5.98 -32.84
CA PRO A 568 -28.01 5.69 -33.82
C PRO A 568 -29.21 6.61 -33.64
N ASP A 569 -29.25 7.43 -32.62
CA ASP A 569 -30.35 8.32 -32.29
C ASP A 569 -30.60 9.34 -33.41
N GLY A 570 -31.82 9.33 -33.94
CA GLY A 570 -32.28 10.25 -34.97
C GLY A 570 -32.42 11.70 -34.53
N SER A 571 -32.49 11.99 -33.24
CA SER A 571 -32.57 13.34 -32.68
C SER A 571 -31.25 14.12 -32.80
N LEU A 572 -30.11 13.42 -32.86
CA LEU A 572 -28.81 14.05 -33.05
C LEU A 572 -28.59 14.49 -34.52
N PRO A 573 -27.98 15.66 -34.73
CA PRO A 573 -27.49 16.07 -36.05
C PRO A 573 -26.56 15.00 -36.67
N SER A 574 -26.61 14.84 -37.98
CA SER A 574 -25.83 13.78 -38.64
C SER A 574 -24.33 13.92 -38.46
N ASP A 575 -23.80 15.12 -38.33
CA ASP A 575 -22.40 15.46 -38.09
C ASP A 575 -21.95 15.20 -36.66
N GLU A 576 -22.88 14.98 -35.72
CA GLU A 576 -22.60 14.68 -34.30
C GLU A 576 -22.73 13.20 -33.94
N ARG A 577 -23.16 12.32 -34.87
CA ARG A 577 -23.42 10.91 -34.58
C ARG A 577 -22.18 10.02 -34.51
N PHE A 578 -21.08 10.45 -35.13
CA PHE A 578 -19.81 9.72 -35.08
C PHE A 578 -18.91 10.28 -33.98
N HIS A 579 -18.32 9.38 -33.17
CA HIS A 579 -17.49 9.68 -32.03
C HIS A 579 -16.14 8.97 -32.16
N ALA A 580 -15.06 9.68 -31.88
CA ALA A 580 -13.72 9.08 -31.85
C ALA A 580 -12.86 9.68 -30.74
N ASP A 581 -12.02 8.84 -30.15
CA ASP A 581 -11.02 9.22 -29.15
C ASP A 581 -9.76 8.36 -29.34
N ALA A 582 -8.61 8.99 -29.50
CA ALA A 582 -7.33 8.32 -29.57
C ALA A 582 -6.38 8.96 -28.57
N ARG A 583 -5.84 8.16 -27.64
CA ARG A 583 -4.93 8.59 -26.59
C ARG A 583 -3.64 7.78 -26.64
N TRP A 584 -2.52 8.48 -26.72
CA TRP A 584 -1.18 7.93 -26.61
C TRP A 584 -0.49 8.43 -25.36
N GLU A 585 0.24 7.57 -24.68
CA GLU A 585 1.00 7.86 -23.47
C GLU A 585 2.39 7.25 -23.55
N ARG A 586 3.39 8.02 -23.11
CA ARG A 586 4.78 7.58 -23.01
C ARG A 586 5.51 8.37 -21.93
N TYR A 587 6.00 7.68 -20.88
CA TYR A 587 6.63 8.32 -19.72
C TYR A 587 5.76 9.47 -19.17
N ASP A 588 6.33 10.68 -19.15
CA ASP A 588 5.68 11.89 -18.66
C ASP A 588 4.78 12.57 -19.70
N TRP A 589 4.78 12.08 -20.94
CA TRP A 589 4.06 12.70 -22.05
C TRP A 589 2.79 11.97 -22.42
N SER A 590 1.81 12.75 -22.87
CA SER A 590 0.57 12.24 -23.45
C SER A 590 0.14 13.06 -24.65
N ALA A 591 -0.51 12.42 -25.62
CA ALA A 591 -1.22 13.07 -26.70
C ALA A 591 -2.62 12.49 -26.85
N ARG A 592 -3.62 13.32 -27.13
CA ARG A 592 -5.01 12.87 -27.32
C ARG A 592 -5.68 13.62 -28.45
N ILE A 593 -6.39 12.91 -29.27
CA ILE A 593 -7.23 13.43 -30.35
C ILE A 593 -8.67 12.99 -30.08
N ARG A 594 -9.62 13.92 -30.17
CA ARG A 594 -11.05 13.61 -29.97
C ARG A 594 -11.87 14.19 -31.12
N TRP A 595 -12.96 13.51 -31.42
CA TRP A 595 -14.00 13.96 -32.36
C TRP A 595 -15.37 13.63 -31.77
N ASN A 596 -16.22 14.63 -31.54
CA ASN A 596 -17.52 14.50 -30.88
C ASN A 596 -17.47 13.51 -29.71
N ALA A 597 -16.50 13.67 -28.81
CA ALA A 597 -16.13 12.66 -27.86
C ALA A 597 -17.25 12.40 -26.86
N GLY A 598 -17.62 11.12 -26.72
CA GLY A 598 -18.53 10.63 -25.69
C GLY A 598 -17.80 10.18 -24.43
N ASP A 599 -18.55 9.91 -23.37
CA ASP A 599 -18.07 9.32 -22.12
C ASP A 599 -19.16 8.39 -21.58
N PHE A 600 -18.78 7.21 -21.09
CA PHE A 600 -19.73 6.27 -20.52
C PHE A 600 -20.62 6.90 -19.43
N TYR A 601 -20.01 7.70 -18.56
CA TYR A 601 -20.70 8.28 -17.38
C TYR A 601 -21.67 9.42 -17.70
N ASP A 602 -21.62 9.96 -18.90
CA ASP A 602 -22.59 10.96 -19.37
C ASP A 602 -24.03 10.41 -19.48
N LEU A 603 -24.18 9.06 -19.49
CA LEU A 603 -25.48 8.40 -19.41
C LEU A 603 -26.10 8.47 -18.00
N PHE A 604 -25.30 8.71 -16.95
CA PHE A 604 -25.69 8.45 -15.57
C PHE A 604 -25.44 9.65 -14.65
N GLY A 605 -25.80 10.83 -15.05
CA GLY A 605 -25.69 11.91 -14.10
C GLY A 605 -25.71 13.32 -14.68
N PRO A 606 -25.66 14.32 -13.80
CA PRO A 606 -25.83 15.71 -14.16
C PRO A 606 -24.57 16.34 -14.78
N THR A 607 -23.36 15.86 -14.45
CA THR A 607 -22.14 16.40 -15.08
C THR A 607 -21.91 15.74 -16.43
N LYS A 608 -21.57 16.55 -17.43
CA LYS A 608 -21.30 16.09 -18.78
C LYS A 608 -19.85 16.34 -19.14
N THR A 609 -19.22 15.37 -19.78
CA THR A 609 -17.85 15.44 -20.30
C THR A 609 -17.81 15.23 -21.80
N SER A 610 -18.94 14.81 -22.40
CA SER A 610 -19.11 14.73 -23.85
C SER A 610 -18.96 16.11 -24.48
N MET A 611 -18.34 16.19 -25.65
CA MET A 611 -17.96 17.45 -26.26
C MET A 611 -18.21 17.40 -27.77
N LYS A 612 -18.94 18.38 -28.30
CA LYS A 612 -19.07 18.59 -29.74
C LYS A 612 -17.75 19.06 -30.35
N GLY A 613 -17.53 18.70 -31.61
CA GLY A 613 -16.37 19.14 -32.40
C GLY A 613 -15.13 18.28 -32.15
N TYR A 614 -13.98 18.84 -32.37
CA TYR A 614 -12.71 18.12 -32.26
C TYR A 614 -11.74 18.79 -31.30
N SER A 615 -10.81 18.02 -30.77
CA SER A 615 -9.69 18.55 -29.99
C SER A 615 -8.41 17.75 -30.21
N PHE A 616 -7.30 18.47 -30.11
CA PHE A 616 -5.96 17.92 -30.07
C PHE A 616 -5.25 18.45 -28.82
N ARG A 617 -4.80 17.50 -27.97
CA ARG A 617 -4.12 17.81 -26.69
C ARG A 617 -2.74 17.18 -26.66
N VAL A 618 -1.78 17.95 -26.14
CA VAL A 618 -0.49 17.44 -25.67
C VAL A 618 -0.38 17.73 -24.19
N GLY A 619 0.01 16.75 -23.41
CA GLY A 619 0.15 16.84 -21.96
C GLY A 619 1.52 16.38 -21.48
N TYR A 620 1.96 16.94 -20.36
CA TYR A 620 3.17 16.59 -19.64
C TYR A 620 2.86 16.54 -18.15
N GLN A 621 3.37 15.51 -17.45
CA GLN A 621 3.27 15.39 -15.98
C GLN A 621 4.57 14.84 -15.42
N LYS A 622 5.00 15.35 -14.26
CA LYS A 622 6.21 14.87 -13.60
C LYS A 622 6.14 15.05 -12.08
N ALA A 623 6.59 14.07 -11.34
CA ALA A 623 6.91 14.25 -9.94
C ALA A 623 8.27 14.97 -9.82
N LEU A 624 8.26 16.19 -9.26
CA LEU A 624 9.45 16.99 -8.99
C LEU A 624 10.08 16.62 -7.66
N VAL A 625 9.25 16.28 -6.68
CA VAL A 625 9.64 15.72 -5.38
C VAL A 625 8.82 14.46 -5.16
N TYR A 626 9.50 13.36 -4.94
CA TYR A 626 8.90 12.10 -4.55
C TYR A 626 9.59 11.59 -3.29
N ASP A 627 9.10 12.06 -2.14
CA ASP A 627 9.65 11.81 -0.82
C ASP A 627 8.49 11.59 0.17
N LYS A 628 7.75 10.50 -0.05
CA LYS A 628 6.52 10.20 0.69
C LYS A 628 6.67 10.42 2.21
N PRO A 629 5.71 11.09 2.88
CA PRO A 629 4.42 11.55 2.37
C PRO A 629 4.50 12.86 1.57
N ARG A 630 5.68 13.48 1.40
CA ARG A 630 5.84 14.68 0.59
C ARG A 630 5.91 14.32 -0.89
N GLU A 631 5.07 14.96 -1.65
CA GLU A 631 5.06 14.84 -3.10
C GLU A 631 4.80 16.20 -3.73
N LEU A 632 5.58 16.57 -4.75
CA LEU A 632 5.36 17.74 -5.55
C LEU A 632 5.27 17.31 -7.02
N ARG A 633 4.14 17.55 -7.65
CA ARG A 633 3.89 17.23 -9.06
C ARG A 633 3.63 18.47 -9.89
N VAL A 634 4.14 18.49 -11.11
CA VAL A 634 3.76 19.43 -12.15
C VAL A 634 2.94 18.69 -13.21
N GLU A 635 1.85 19.31 -13.62
CA GLU A 635 1.00 18.87 -14.74
C GLU A 635 0.81 20.07 -15.66
N ALA A 636 0.99 19.89 -16.96
CA ALA A 636 0.73 20.92 -17.94
C ALA A 636 0.14 20.30 -19.20
N ASN A 637 -0.77 20.98 -19.85
CA ASN A 637 -1.26 20.59 -21.15
C ASN A 637 -1.64 21.80 -22.01
N ALA A 638 -1.54 21.62 -23.31
CA ALA A 638 -2.05 22.53 -24.31
C ALA A 638 -3.06 21.79 -25.19
N THR A 639 -4.22 22.41 -25.43
CA THR A 639 -5.29 21.79 -26.20
C THR A 639 -5.83 22.80 -27.20
N TYR A 640 -5.96 22.39 -28.44
CA TYR A 640 -6.71 23.10 -29.46
C TYR A 640 -8.08 22.43 -29.63
N TYR A 641 -9.13 23.24 -29.68
CA TYR A 641 -10.52 22.81 -29.91
C TYR A 641 -11.09 23.50 -31.14
N GLY A 642 -11.95 22.81 -31.88
CA GLY A 642 -12.75 23.35 -32.97
C GLY A 642 -14.15 22.73 -33.00
N GLY A 643 -15.13 23.49 -33.48
CA GLY A 643 -16.52 23.07 -33.57
C GLY A 643 -17.24 23.00 -32.24
N LEU A 644 -16.82 23.80 -31.24
CA LEU A 644 -17.43 23.86 -29.92
C LEU A 644 -18.82 24.52 -29.93
N ASP A 645 -19.71 24.09 -29.06
CA ASP A 645 -20.98 24.75 -28.71
C ASP A 645 -21.07 25.08 -27.23
N ARG A 646 -20.17 24.51 -26.38
CA ARG A 646 -20.11 24.68 -24.93
C ARG A 646 -18.66 24.84 -24.45
N LEU A 647 -18.47 25.36 -23.25
CA LEU A 647 -17.15 25.46 -22.64
C LEU A 647 -16.61 24.07 -22.33
N PRO A 648 -15.37 23.73 -22.69
CA PRO A 648 -14.81 22.39 -22.47
C PRO A 648 -14.77 21.95 -21.01
N ASP A 649 -14.55 22.88 -20.08
CA ASP A 649 -14.44 22.60 -18.65
C ASP A 649 -15.78 22.76 -17.90
N PHE A 650 -16.79 23.41 -18.54
CA PHE A 650 -18.10 23.73 -17.99
C PHE A 650 -19.18 23.45 -19.03
N GLN A 651 -19.48 22.18 -19.26
CA GLN A 651 -20.38 21.72 -20.32
C GLN A 651 -21.84 22.24 -20.20
N ASN A 652 -22.22 22.75 -19.02
CA ASN A 652 -23.53 23.40 -18.81
C ASN A 652 -23.56 24.85 -19.32
N VAL A 653 -22.40 25.41 -19.69
CA VAL A 653 -22.29 26.81 -20.17
C VAL A 653 -22.09 26.82 -21.69
N ALA A 654 -23.06 27.42 -22.41
CA ALA A 654 -22.97 27.58 -23.85
C ALA A 654 -21.91 28.63 -24.23
N THR A 655 -21.30 28.49 -25.41
CA THR A 655 -20.40 29.49 -26.00
C THR A 655 -20.80 29.81 -27.41
N ALA A 656 -20.58 31.06 -27.78
CA ALA A 656 -20.78 31.54 -29.16
C ALA A 656 -19.53 31.28 -30.04
N TYR A 657 -18.41 30.80 -29.45
CA TYR A 657 -17.15 30.57 -30.14
C TYR A 657 -16.96 29.10 -30.40
N ASP A 658 -16.56 28.76 -31.61
CA ASP A 658 -16.36 27.39 -32.07
C ASP A 658 -14.91 26.93 -31.97
N THR A 659 -13.94 27.84 -31.83
CA THR A 659 -12.52 27.55 -31.73
C THR A 659 -11.89 28.09 -30.44
N LEU A 660 -11.02 27.30 -29.84
CA LEU A 660 -10.36 27.66 -28.58
C LEU A 660 -8.95 27.05 -28.56
N PHE A 661 -7.95 27.83 -28.16
CA PHE A 661 -6.67 27.31 -27.70
C PHE A 661 -6.56 27.46 -26.20
N ALA A 662 -6.44 26.35 -25.49
CA ALA A 662 -6.41 26.31 -24.05
C ALA A 662 -5.08 25.76 -23.53
N VAL A 663 -4.51 26.44 -22.53
CA VAL A 663 -3.34 25.97 -21.77
C VAL A 663 -3.76 25.80 -20.32
N ARG A 664 -3.41 24.67 -19.71
CA ARG A 664 -3.66 24.38 -18.31
C ARG A 664 -2.34 23.97 -17.68
N ALA A 665 -2.03 24.51 -16.51
CA ALA A 665 -0.87 24.08 -15.72
C ALA A 665 -1.26 24.00 -14.24
N ARG A 666 -0.72 23.01 -13.52
CA ARG A 666 -0.94 22.81 -12.10
C ARG A 666 0.36 22.37 -11.43
N LEU A 667 0.61 22.95 -10.28
CA LEU A 667 1.67 22.54 -9.38
C LEU A 667 1.00 22.06 -8.08
N LYS A 668 1.10 20.76 -7.78
CA LYS A 668 0.41 20.12 -6.66
C LYS A 668 1.40 19.62 -5.64
N TYR A 669 1.25 20.03 -4.41
CA TYR A 669 2.02 19.54 -3.28
C TYR A 669 1.13 18.82 -2.29
N ARG A 670 1.62 17.69 -1.76
CA ARG A 670 0.99 16.93 -0.69
C ARG A 670 2.01 16.58 0.39
N ASN A 671 1.58 16.64 1.64
CA ASN A 671 2.25 16.10 2.81
C ASN A 671 1.19 15.68 3.82
N GLU A 672 0.44 14.67 3.44
CA GLU A 672 -0.68 14.13 4.19
C GLU A 672 -0.31 12.78 4.78
N ARG A 673 -0.82 12.49 5.96
CA ARG A 673 -0.52 11.27 6.72
C ARG A 673 -1.77 10.60 7.22
N HIS A 674 -1.67 9.29 7.34
CA HIS A 674 -2.72 8.43 7.86
C HIS A 674 -2.12 7.32 8.73
N SER A 675 -2.93 6.75 9.59
CA SER A 675 -2.58 5.60 10.41
C SER A 675 -2.96 4.29 9.72
N LEU A 676 -2.46 3.17 10.23
CA LEU A 676 -2.89 1.85 9.77
C LEU A 676 -4.41 1.70 9.97
N GLY A 677 -5.12 1.26 8.95
CA GLY A 677 -6.58 1.13 8.97
C GLY A 677 -7.35 2.38 8.55
N TRP A 678 -6.70 3.40 8.04
CA TRP A 678 -7.33 4.62 7.54
C TRP A 678 -8.36 4.37 6.43
N VAL A 679 -9.31 5.27 6.33
CA VAL A 679 -10.30 5.33 5.22
C VAL A 679 -10.31 6.69 4.53
N ASP A 680 -9.64 7.69 5.13
CA ASP A 680 -9.43 9.03 4.61
C ASP A 680 -8.15 9.60 5.20
N GLU A 681 -7.54 10.62 4.59
CA GLU A 681 -6.37 11.28 5.16
C GLU A 681 -6.69 11.89 6.52
N GLU A 682 -5.78 11.72 7.49
CA GLU A 682 -6.07 12.04 8.89
C GLU A 682 -5.43 13.35 9.34
N LYS A 683 -4.32 13.75 8.74
CA LYS A 683 -3.60 14.99 9.08
C LYS A 683 -2.61 15.40 8.00
N GLY A 684 -2.15 16.64 8.08
CA GLY A 684 -1.12 17.18 7.19
C GLY A 684 -1.59 18.41 6.43
N HIS A 685 -0.97 18.65 5.31
CA HIS A 685 -1.35 19.77 4.45
C HIS A 685 -1.07 19.45 2.98
N ALA A 686 -1.87 20.06 2.12
CA ALA A 686 -1.74 20.02 0.68
C ALA A 686 -1.99 21.40 0.10
N TRP A 687 -1.40 21.71 -1.04
CA TRP A 687 -1.71 22.91 -1.78
C TRP A 687 -1.61 22.68 -3.29
N GLU A 688 -2.35 23.45 -4.04
CA GLU A 688 -2.28 23.51 -5.49
C GLU A 688 -2.16 24.95 -5.96
N LEU A 689 -1.29 25.21 -6.93
CA LEU A 689 -1.28 26.42 -7.72
C LEU A 689 -1.69 26.05 -9.14
N GLY A 690 -2.73 26.69 -9.65
CA GLY A 690 -3.28 26.40 -10.96
C GLY A 690 -3.30 27.64 -11.87
N PHE A 691 -3.06 27.38 -13.14
CA PHE A 691 -3.17 28.33 -14.23
C PHE A 691 -4.05 27.76 -15.33
N ALA A 692 -4.94 28.59 -15.86
CA ALA A 692 -5.70 28.31 -17.05
C ALA A 692 -5.64 29.53 -17.97
N GLY A 693 -5.25 29.32 -19.24
CA GLY A 693 -5.23 30.37 -20.24
C GLY A 693 -6.05 29.95 -21.46
N ASP A 694 -7.14 30.64 -21.72
CA ASP A 694 -8.01 30.42 -22.88
C ASP A 694 -7.79 31.53 -23.88
N ARG A 695 -7.53 31.18 -25.15
CA ARG A 695 -7.39 32.15 -26.26
C ARG A 695 -8.46 31.92 -27.32
N VAL A 696 -9.32 32.91 -27.48
CA VAL A 696 -10.49 32.88 -28.37
C VAL A 696 -10.56 34.19 -29.16
N ASN A 697 -10.63 34.10 -30.48
CA ASN A 697 -10.75 35.26 -31.38
C ASN A 697 -9.74 36.38 -31.10
N GLY A 698 -8.49 36.00 -30.85
CA GLY A 698 -7.41 36.94 -30.55
C GLY A 698 -7.39 37.49 -29.11
N LYS A 699 -8.43 37.26 -28.32
CA LYS A 699 -8.48 37.62 -26.91
C LYS A 699 -7.95 36.49 -26.01
N SER A 700 -7.33 36.84 -24.90
CA SER A 700 -6.80 35.87 -23.91
C SER A 700 -7.50 36.07 -22.57
N TYR A 701 -7.83 34.95 -21.93
CA TYR A 701 -8.55 34.87 -20.66
C TYR A 701 -7.72 34.06 -19.63
N PRO A 702 -6.68 34.65 -19.04
CA PRO A 702 -5.90 33.96 -18.01
C PRO A 702 -6.67 33.91 -16.69
N LYS A 703 -6.65 32.74 -16.06
CA LYS A 703 -7.16 32.45 -14.73
C LYS A 703 -6.06 31.89 -13.86
N LEU A 704 -5.98 32.32 -12.62
CA LEU A 704 -5.07 31.81 -11.60
C LEU A 704 -5.87 31.41 -10.38
N TRP A 705 -5.50 30.30 -9.74
CA TRP A 705 -6.05 29.92 -8.44
C TRP A 705 -5.00 29.24 -7.57
N GLY A 706 -5.26 29.29 -6.28
CA GLY A 706 -4.48 28.57 -5.29
C GLY A 706 -5.39 27.92 -4.28
N THR A 707 -5.10 26.68 -3.92
CA THR A 707 -5.75 25.97 -2.82
C THR A 707 -4.77 25.71 -1.70
N TYR A 708 -5.23 25.72 -0.46
CA TYR A 708 -4.47 25.30 0.70
C TYR A 708 -5.36 24.54 1.67
N ASP A 709 -5.01 23.28 1.90
CA ASP A 709 -5.71 22.37 2.79
C ASP A 709 -4.82 22.05 3.97
N VAL A 710 -5.34 22.12 5.18
CA VAL A 710 -4.66 21.72 6.41
C VAL A 710 -5.58 20.90 7.28
N GLY A 711 -5.09 19.77 7.79
CA GLY A 711 -5.86 18.83 8.59
C GLY A 711 -5.13 18.38 9.83
N VAL A 712 -5.91 18.14 10.88
CA VAL A 712 -5.45 17.61 12.16
C VAL A 712 -6.25 16.35 12.54
N ALA A 713 -5.55 15.32 12.99
CA ALA A 713 -6.16 14.14 13.56
C ALA A 713 -6.74 14.47 14.94
N LEU A 714 -7.93 13.99 15.21
CA LEU A 714 -8.55 14.11 16.52
C LEU A 714 -8.11 12.96 17.45
N PRO A 715 -8.31 13.07 18.76
CA PRO A 715 -8.02 11.99 19.70
C PRO A 715 -8.86 10.70 19.50
N ILE A 716 -9.85 10.76 18.64
CA ILE A 716 -10.69 9.63 18.25
C ILE A 716 -10.07 8.98 17.01
N ARG A 717 -9.83 7.67 17.06
CA ARG A 717 -9.20 6.92 15.95
C ARG A 717 -9.90 7.19 14.61
N HIS A 718 -9.12 7.49 13.58
CA HIS A 718 -9.56 7.74 12.21
C HIS A 718 -10.54 8.91 12.04
N SER A 719 -10.50 9.87 12.97
CA SER A 719 -11.27 11.11 12.87
C SER A 719 -10.36 12.30 12.68
N SER A 720 -10.75 13.24 11.82
CA SER A 720 -9.94 14.41 11.47
C SER A 720 -10.79 15.64 11.14
N VAL A 721 -10.25 16.81 11.40
CA VAL A 721 -10.83 18.08 10.98
C VAL A 721 -9.90 18.74 9.98
N TRP A 722 -10.47 19.23 8.89
CA TRP A 722 -9.76 19.88 7.79
C TRP A 722 -10.31 21.27 7.53
N LEU A 723 -9.42 22.23 7.41
CA LEU A 723 -9.71 23.53 6.81
C LEU A 723 -9.18 23.52 5.36
N ARG A 724 -10.07 23.75 4.40
CA ARG A 724 -9.75 23.81 2.96
C ARG A 724 -10.08 25.20 2.45
N THR A 725 -9.09 25.87 1.89
CA THR A 725 -9.23 27.24 1.41
C THR A 725 -8.83 27.33 -0.05
N THR A 726 -9.50 28.20 -0.78
CA THR A 726 -9.19 28.48 -2.18
C THR A 726 -9.45 29.93 -2.50
N ALA A 727 -8.58 30.52 -3.30
CA ALA A 727 -8.82 31.82 -3.91
C ALA A 727 -8.45 31.77 -5.39
N GLY A 728 -9.10 32.56 -6.21
CA GLY A 728 -8.82 32.61 -7.63
C GLY A 728 -9.18 33.96 -8.24
N TRP A 729 -8.59 34.20 -9.40
CA TRP A 729 -8.71 35.49 -10.09
C TRP A 729 -8.54 35.31 -11.60
N THR A 730 -9.24 36.13 -12.36
CA THR A 730 -9.05 36.30 -13.82
C THR A 730 -8.79 37.77 -14.15
N SER A 731 -8.01 38.01 -15.18
CA SER A 731 -7.61 39.37 -15.60
C SER A 731 -8.70 40.14 -16.31
N ARG A 732 -9.83 39.54 -16.65
CA ARG A 732 -10.92 40.19 -17.40
C ARG A 732 -12.22 40.04 -16.69
N VAL A 733 -12.88 41.17 -16.42
CA VAL A 733 -14.25 41.23 -15.96
C VAL A 733 -15.10 41.56 -17.20
N THR A 734 -15.70 40.57 -17.82
CA THR A 734 -16.59 40.68 -18.97
C THR A 734 -17.71 39.66 -18.86
N ASN A 735 -18.82 39.88 -19.54
CA ASN A 735 -19.90 38.88 -19.67
C ASN A 735 -19.54 37.71 -20.59
N ASP A 736 -18.27 37.61 -20.97
CA ASP A 736 -17.78 36.49 -21.77
C ASP A 736 -17.61 35.24 -20.89
N PRO A 737 -18.23 34.09 -21.21
CA PRO A 737 -18.13 32.86 -20.42
C PRO A 737 -16.70 32.43 -20.08
N PHE A 738 -15.73 32.73 -20.91
CA PHE A 738 -14.31 32.41 -20.65
C PHE A 738 -13.70 33.25 -19.52
N ALA A 739 -14.34 34.39 -19.13
CA ALA A 739 -13.82 35.27 -18.09
C ALA A 739 -14.21 34.86 -16.66
N SER A 740 -14.95 33.77 -16.46
CA SER A 740 -15.46 33.38 -15.16
C SER A 740 -15.05 31.97 -14.75
N PHE A 741 -14.94 31.75 -13.45
CA PHE A 741 -15.06 30.44 -12.82
C PHE A 741 -16.54 30.15 -12.60
N TYR A 742 -16.96 28.87 -12.57
CA TYR A 742 -18.33 28.47 -12.33
C TYR A 742 -18.40 27.50 -11.17
N PHE A 743 -19.21 27.78 -10.19
CA PHE A 743 -19.32 27.02 -8.95
C PHE A 743 -20.72 26.42 -8.81
N GLY A 744 -20.79 25.25 -8.18
CA GLY A 744 -22.06 24.64 -7.82
C GLY A 744 -22.01 23.12 -7.78
N GLY A 745 -22.98 22.55 -7.09
CA GLY A 745 -23.25 21.13 -6.97
C GLY A 745 -22.24 20.32 -6.21
N PHE A 746 -22.62 19.09 -5.84
CA PHE A 746 -21.69 18.05 -5.36
C PHE A 746 -20.70 17.62 -6.43
N ARG A 747 -21.04 17.78 -7.71
CA ARG A 747 -20.29 17.39 -8.91
C ARG A 747 -20.15 15.87 -9.10
N ASN A 748 -20.76 15.05 -8.29
CA ASN A 748 -20.84 13.62 -8.48
C ASN A 748 -21.89 13.25 -9.52
N ASN A 749 -21.59 12.30 -10.41
CA ASN A 749 -22.59 11.63 -11.23
C ASN A 749 -23.24 10.46 -10.46
N TRP A 750 -24.40 9.98 -10.92
CA TRP A 750 -25.08 8.83 -10.32
C TRP A 750 -24.23 7.57 -10.42
N VAL A 751 -23.53 7.39 -11.53
CA VAL A 751 -22.44 6.43 -11.66
C VAL A 751 -21.18 7.23 -11.99
N ASP A 752 -20.13 7.02 -11.23
CA ASP A 752 -18.91 7.83 -11.33
C ASP A 752 -17.66 6.96 -11.24
N TRP A 753 -16.52 7.46 -11.69
CA TRP A 753 -15.20 6.87 -11.56
C TRP A 753 -14.23 7.78 -10.80
N ARG A 754 -14.61 9.04 -10.61
CA ARG A 754 -13.85 10.06 -9.89
C ARG A 754 -13.87 9.80 -8.37
N PRO A 755 -13.06 10.52 -7.56
CA PRO A 755 -13.11 10.40 -6.09
C PRO A 755 -14.51 10.61 -5.52
N GLU A 756 -14.81 9.95 -4.40
CA GLU A 756 -16.15 9.97 -3.79
C GLU A 756 -16.58 11.37 -3.31
N LYS A 757 -15.63 12.08 -2.65
CA LYS A 757 -15.88 13.39 -2.03
C LYS A 757 -15.56 14.53 -3.01
N GLN A 758 -16.30 14.62 -4.13
CA GLN A 758 -16.07 15.66 -5.13
C GLN A 758 -16.43 17.07 -4.64
N TYR A 759 -17.20 17.20 -3.56
CA TYR A 759 -17.42 18.48 -2.89
C TYR A 759 -16.12 19.15 -2.37
N ARG A 760 -15.02 18.42 -2.30
CA ARG A 760 -13.68 18.95 -1.99
C ARG A 760 -13.06 19.71 -3.16
N ASP A 761 -13.53 19.48 -4.38
CA ASP A 761 -13.08 20.25 -5.55
C ASP A 761 -13.41 21.74 -5.33
N PHE A 762 -12.51 22.62 -5.70
CA PHE A 762 -12.67 24.06 -5.41
C PHE A 762 -13.82 24.71 -6.18
N LEU A 763 -14.27 24.10 -7.28
CA LEU A 763 -15.43 24.54 -8.06
C LEU A 763 -16.75 23.93 -7.53
N ALA A 764 -16.72 22.94 -6.67
CA ALA A 764 -17.92 22.38 -6.08
C ALA A 764 -18.47 23.31 -5.00
N PHE A 765 -19.78 23.46 -4.97
CA PHE A 765 -20.51 24.16 -3.91
C PHE A 765 -21.88 23.51 -3.71
N PRO A 766 -21.94 22.41 -2.90
CA PRO A 766 -23.19 21.69 -2.69
C PRO A 766 -24.32 22.56 -2.14
N GLY A 767 -25.53 22.28 -2.59
CA GLY A 767 -26.75 23.04 -2.24
C GLY A 767 -27.18 24.03 -3.30
N VAL A 768 -26.35 24.31 -4.31
CA VAL A 768 -26.73 25.10 -5.51
C VAL A 768 -26.56 24.23 -6.76
N ASP A 769 -27.16 24.61 -7.87
CA ASP A 769 -27.07 23.85 -9.12
C ASP A 769 -25.63 23.85 -9.69
N ILE A 770 -25.30 22.86 -10.48
CA ILE A 770 -23.98 22.73 -11.09
C ILE A 770 -23.69 23.93 -11.99
N ASP A 771 -22.51 24.56 -11.78
CA ASP A 771 -22.04 25.72 -12.54
C ASP A 771 -22.99 26.97 -12.49
N GLU A 772 -23.81 27.07 -11.46
CA GLU A 772 -24.83 28.16 -11.31
C GLU A 772 -24.18 29.50 -10.98
N ILE A 773 -23.14 29.52 -10.15
CA ILE A 773 -22.57 30.78 -9.64
C ILE A 773 -21.32 31.15 -10.44
N PRO A 774 -21.37 32.22 -11.26
CA PRO A 774 -20.17 32.72 -11.94
C PRO A 774 -19.33 33.62 -11.02
N GLY A 775 -18.01 33.64 -11.24
CA GLY A 775 -17.12 34.58 -10.54
C GLY A 775 -15.83 34.85 -11.31
N SER A 776 -15.49 36.14 -11.49
CA SER A 776 -14.21 36.56 -12.06
C SER A 776 -13.05 36.51 -11.03
N ASN A 777 -13.38 36.69 -9.78
CA ASN A 777 -12.52 36.46 -8.62
C ASN A 777 -13.35 35.85 -7.50
N PHE A 778 -12.71 35.11 -6.61
CA PHE A 778 -13.41 34.45 -5.51
C PHE A 778 -12.45 34.09 -4.36
N GLY A 779 -13.07 33.93 -3.19
CA GLY A 779 -12.49 33.28 -2.03
C GLY A 779 -13.48 32.28 -1.46
N ARG A 780 -13.00 31.07 -1.11
CA ARG A 780 -13.78 30.01 -0.48
C ARG A 780 -13.02 29.41 0.69
N ALA A 781 -13.74 29.14 1.77
CA ALA A 781 -13.25 28.36 2.90
C ALA A 781 -14.25 27.25 3.24
N MET A 782 -13.78 26.06 3.54
CA MET A 782 -14.59 24.92 3.97
C MET A 782 -13.96 24.29 5.21
N LEU A 783 -14.77 24.09 6.24
CA LEU A 783 -14.44 23.25 7.39
C LEU A 783 -15.08 21.88 7.17
N GLU A 784 -14.27 20.83 7.23
CA GLU A 784 -14.72 19.45 7.04
C GLU A 784 -14.34 18.62 8.28
N TRP A 785 -15.30 17.88 8.82
CA TRP A 785 -15.09 16.92 9.87
C TRP A 785 -15.34 15.51 9.35
N ASN A 786 -14.25 14.72 9.23
CA ASN A 786 -14.30 13.29 8.96
C ASN A 786 -14.53 12.58 10.29
N LEU A 787 -15.69 11.95 10.43
CA LEU A 787 -16.03 11.17 11.60
C LEU A 787 -15.36 9.77 11.55
N PRO A 788 -15.25 9.06 12.68
CA PRO A 788 -14.77 7.69 12.70
C PRO A 788 -15.57 6.80 11.77
N PRO A 789 -14.93 5.94 10.96
CA PRO A 789 -15.66 5.00 10.11
C PRO A 789 -16.32 3.91 10.96
N LEU A 790 -17.51 3.51 10.58
CA LEU A 790 -18.10 2.26 11.04
C LEU A 790 -17.58 1.13 10.16
N ARG A 791 -17.01 0.09 10.76
CA ARG A 791 -16.42 -1.05 10.07
C ARG A 791 -17.23 -2.30 10.28
N PHE A 792 -17.44 -3.04 9.21
CA PHE A 792 -18.24 -4.26 9.21
C PHE A 792 -17.32 -5.47 9.01
N ARG A 793 -17.46 -6.47 9.86
CA ARG A 793 -16.68 -7.71 9.77
C ARG A 793 -17.29 -8.72 8.80
N GLU A 794 -18.61 -8.80 8.81
CA GLU A 794 -19.36 -9.86 8.11
C GLU A 794 -20.71 -9.36 7.57
N ALA A 795 -20.74 -8.15 6.99
CA ALA A 795 -21.97 -7.59 6.44
C ALA A 795 -22.15 -8.01 4.97
N GLY A 796 -22.66 -9.19 4.72
CA GLY A 796 -22.94 -9.73 3.38
C GLY A 796 -22.44 -11.15 3.17
N THR A 797 -22.02 -11.45 1.95
CA THR A 797 -21.49 -12.75 1.51
C THR A 797 -20.12 -12.56 0.87
N SER A 798 -19.36 -13.62 0.65
CA SER A 798 -18.06 -13.54 -0.04
C SER A 798 -18.11 -12.91 -1.44
N SER A 799 -19.29 -12.92 -2.08
CA SER A 799 -19.47 -12.35 -3.42
C SER A 799 -20.01 -10.92 -3.40
N PHE A 800 -20.62 -10.49 -2.30
CA PHE A 800 -21.16 -9.15 -2.14
C PHE A 800 -21.20 -8.76 -0.66
N TYR A 801 -20.42 -7.77 -0.25
CA TYR A 801 -20.35 -7.33 1.14
C TYR A 801 -20.01 -5.85 1.27
N VAL A 802 -20.34 -5.29 2.44
CA VAL A 802 -19.99 -3.92 2.85
C VAL A 802 -18.87 -4.00 3.87
N SER A 803 -17.77 -3.29 3.63
CA SER A 803 -16.60 -3.30 4.54
C SER A 803 -16.62 -2.16 5.55
N TRP A 804 -17.00 -0.95 5.14
CA TRP A 804 -17.12 0.19 6.03
C TRP A 804 -18.13 1.22 5.53
N MET A 805 -18.55 2.08 6.47
CA MET A 805 -19.29 3.30 6.20
C MET A 805 -18.51 4.48 6.79
N ARG A 806 -18.33 5.53 6.01
CA ARG A 806 -17.56 6.73 6.34
C ARG A 806 -18.42 7.98 6.29
N PRO A 807 -18.79 8.59 7.45
CA PRO A 807 -19.52 9.85 7.50
C PRO A 807 -18.56 11.04 7.47
N ALA A 808 -19.00 12.12 6.84
CA ALA A 808 -18.36 13.43 6.88
C ALA A 808 -19.40 14.55 6.99
N LEU A 809 -19.07 15.59 7.75
CA LEU A 809 -19.83 16.82 7.84
C LEU A 809 -18.98 17.96 7.27
N PHE A 810 -19.59 18.90 6.59
CA PHE A 810 -18.88 20.07 6.09
C PHE A 810 -19.73 21.34 6.16
N ALA A 811 -19.06 22.46 6.28
CA ALA A 811 -19.64 23.80 6.17
C ALA A 811 -18.69 24.65 5.33
N SER A 812 -19.21 25.41 4.38
CA SER A 812 -18.41 26.29 3.52
C SER A 812 -19.00 27.70 3.43
N ALA A 813 -18.09 28.65 3.22
CA ALA A 813 -18.46 30.01 2.84
C ALA A 813 -17.69 30.43 1.59
N MET A 814 -18.33 31.09 0.67
CA MET A 814 -17.73 31.56 -0.59
C MET A 814 -18.20 33.01 -0.89
N VAL A 815 -17.27 33.79 -1.40
CA VAL A 815 -17.57 35.09 -1.99
C VAL A 815 -17.03 35.12 -3.41
N THR A 816 -17.83 35.56 -4.37
CA THR A 816 -17.41 35.78 -5.76
C THR A 816 -17.58 37.28 -6.11
N ASN A 817 -16.84 37.73 -7.13
CA ASN A 817 -16.87 39.12 -7.63
C ASN A 817 -16.69 40.12 -6.48
N VAL A 818 -15.63 39.99 -5.69
CA VAL A 818 -15.38 40.73 -4.44
C VAL A 818 -15.46 42.24 -4.62
N ASP A 819 -15.04 42.77 -5.79
CA ASP A 819 -15.01 44.19 -6.11
C ASP A 819 -16.34 44.72 -6.68
N SER A 820 -17.37 43.88 -6.86
CA SER A 820 -18.64 44.22 -7.44
C SER A 820 -19.71 44.52 -6.39
N GLY A 821 -20.74 45.29 -6.76
CA GLY A 821 -21.90 45.55 -5.90
C GLY A 821 -22.76 44.30 -5.66
N LYS A 822 -23.73 44.39 -4.74
CA LYS A 822 -24.64 43.28 -4.40
C LYS A 822 -25.88 43.19 -5.33
N ASP A 823 -25.86 43.79 -6.49
CA ASP A 823 -26.96 43.67 -7.45
C ASP A 823 -26.97 42.30 -8.11
N LEU A 824 -27.84 41.41 -7.64
CA LEU A 824 -27.98 40.03 -8.10
C LEU A 824 -28.58 39.90 -9.52
N ALA A 825 -28.94 41.03 -10.16
CA ALA A 825 -29.54 41.02 -11.49
C ALA A 825 -28.54 40.94 -12.64
N THR A 826 -27.22 40.96 -12.34
CA THR A 826 -26.17 40.89 -13.35
C THR A 826 -25.21 39.75 -13.09
N ASP A 827 -24.67 39.10 -14.12
CA ASP A 827 -23.64 38.06 -14.02
C ASP A 827 -22.33 38.52 -13.34
N ALA A 828 -22.14 39.83 -13.17
CA ALA A 828 -21.04 40.44 -12.44
C ALA A 828 -21.38 40.72 -10.97
N ALA A 829 -22.53 40.32 -10.48
CA ALA A 829 -22.97 40.59 -9.11
C ALA A 829 -22.09 39.86 -8.09
N ARG A 830 -21.91 40.48 -6.94
CA ARG A 830 -21.23 39.88 -5.81
C ARG A 830 -22.14 38.87 -5.13
N HIS A 831 -21.75 37.59 -5.16
CA HIS A 831 -22.42 36.55 -4.40
C HIS A 831 -21.65 36.25 -3.10
N VAL A 832 -22.39 36.14 -1.99
CA VAL A 832 -21.90 35.63 -0.70
C VAL A 832 -22.81 34.48 -0.35
N VAL A 833 -22.27 33.28 -0.44
CA VAL A 833 -23.04 32.03 -0.29
C VAL A 833 -22.38 31.16 0.78
N GLU A 834 -23.19 30.62 1.66
CA GLU A 834 -22.82 29.70 2.70
C GLU A 834 -23.51 28.36 2.47
N ASN A 835 -22.89 27.27 2.88
CA ASN A 835 -23.56 25.97 2.90
C ASN A 835 -23.17 25.11 4.11
N VAL A 836 -24.05 24.18 4.42
CA VAL A 836 -23.78 23.08 5.36
C VAL A 836 -24.25 21.79 4.71
N GLY A 837 -23.49 20.71 4.92
CA GLY A 837 -23.85 19.44 4.34
C GLY A 837 -23.21 18.25 5.07
N ALA A 838 -23.66 17.07 4.64
CA ALA A 838 -23.14 15.79 5.10
C ALA A 838 -23.02 14.84 3.91
N GLN A 839 -22.08 13.91 4.00
CA GLN A 839 -21.94 12.81 3.06
C GLN A 839 -21.65 11.51 3.82
N LEU A 840 -22.29 10.43 3.39
CA LEU A 840 -22.08 9.07 3.83
C LEU A 840 -21.54 8.26 2.66
N ASP A 841 -20.39 7.64 2.83
CA ASP A 841 -19.80 6.74 1.84
C ASP A 841 -19.82 5.31 2.36
N PHE A 842 -20.33 4.37 1.56
CA PHE A 842 -20.36 2.93 1.87
C PHE A 842 -19.42 2.20 0.92
N ARG A 843 -18.40 1.56 1.44
CA ARG A 843 -17.52 0.71 0.63
C ARG A 843 -18.13 -0.67 0.48
N ILE A 844 -18.41 -1.02 -0.76
CA ILE A 844 -19.05 -2.27 -1.16
C ILE A 844 -18.07 -3.07 -2.01
N PHE A 845 -18.03 -4.36 -1.82
CA PHE A 845 -17.32 -5.29 -2.68
C PHE A 845 -18.30 -6.19 -3.41
N ALA A 846 -18.18 -6.28 -4.72
CA ALA A 846 -18.91 -7.21 -5.56
C ALA A 846 -17.94 -8.18 -6.22
N LEU A 847 -18.41 -9.37 -6.60
CA LEU A 847 -17.60 -10.44 -7.19
C LEU A 847 -16.31 -10.74 -6.39
N SER A 848 -16.37 -10.57 -5.08
CA SER A 848 -15.31 -10.77 -4.09
C SER A 848 -14.17 -9.74 -4.08
N ARG A 849 -13.92 -9.00 -5.15
CA ARG A 849 -12.77 -8.07 -5.26
C ARG A 849 -13.09 -6.74 -5.94
N LEU A 850 -14.21 -6.64 -6.60
CA LEU A 850 -14.60 -5.42 -7.28
C LEU A 850 -15.02 -4.35 -6.26
N GLU A 851 -14.22 -3.31 -6.11
CA GLU A 851 -14.49 -2.22 -5.17
C GLU A 851 -15.47 -1.21 -5.76
N LEU A 852 -16.55 -0.97 -5.03
CA LEU A 852 -17.56 0.05 -5.31
C LEU A 852 -17.69 0.96 -4.11
N THR A 853 -18.07 2.22 -4.32
CA THR A 853 -18.47 3.11 -3.21
C THR A 853 -19.79 3.76 -3.52
N LEU A 854 -20.81 3.46 -2.70
CA LEU A 854 -22.07 4.19 -2.72
C LEU A 854 -21.93 5.41 -1.81
N SER A 855 -22.15 6.59 -2.37
CA SER A 855 -22.14 7.86 -1.65
C SER A 855 -23.54 8.47 -1.64
N VAL A 856 -23.97 8.96 -0.48
CA VAL A 856 -25.21 9.71 -0.31
C VAL A 856 -24.86 11.02 0.39
N GLY A 857 -25.24 12.14 -0.20
CA GLY A 857 -24.98 13.47 0.33
C GLY A 857 -26.23 14.34 0.37
N GLN A 858 -26.28 15.23 1.35
CA GLN A 858 -27.29 16.25 1.47
C GLN A 858 -26.63 17.57 1.86
N ALA A 859 -26.97 18.66 1.18
CA ALA A 859 -26.48 19.97 1.50
C ALA A 859 -27.59 21.03 1.39
N PHE A 860 -27.44 22.11 2.15
CA PHE A 860 -28.28 23.27 2.13
C PHE A 860 -27.40 24.50 1.91
N ALA A 861 -27.80 25.37 0.97
CA ALA A 861 -27.09 26.60 0.68
C ALA A 861 -27.96 27.81 1.02
N PHE A 862 -27.28 28.83 1.54
CA PHE A 862 -27.89 30.09 2.00
C PHE A 862 -27.22 31.26 1.29
N GLU A 863 -28.03 32.18 0.78
CA GLU A 863 -27.57 33.40 0.14
C GLU A 863 -28.56 34.52 0.49
N GLU A 864 -28.05 35.70 0.86
CA GLU A 864 -28.89 36.84 1.21
C GLU A 864 -29.81 37.22 0.03
N GLY A 865 -31.09 37.32 0.30
CA GLY A 865 -32.11 37.67 -0.72
C GLY A 865 -32.59 36.51 -1.61
N ARG A 866 -32.20 35.30 -1.30
CA ARG A 866 -32.70 34.09 -1.96
C ARG A 866 -33.26 33.09 -0.94
N ASP A 867 -34.14 32.24 -1.42
CA ASP A 867 -34.63 31.11 -0.61
C ASP A 867 -33.52 30.10 -0.37
N THR A 868 -33.60 29.37 0.74
CA THR A 868 -32.69 28.27 1.03
C THR A 868 -32.80 27.22 -0.06
N ARG A 869 -31.67 26.88 -0.64
CA ARG A 869 -31.57 25.83 -1.67
C ARG A 869 -31.07 24.53 -1.03
N ALA A 870 -31.48 23.41 -1.59
CA ALA A 870 -31.11 22.11 -1.12
C ALA A 870 -30.72 21.20 -2.27
N GLU A 871 -29.68 20.41 -2.07
CA GLU A 871 -29.22 19.40 -3.05
C GLU A 871 -29.05 18.06 -2.37
N THR A 872 -29.60 17.02 -3.00
CA THR A 872 -29.39 15.63 -2.62
C THR A 872 -28.55 14.95 -3.67
N MET A 873 -27.49 14.27 -3.25
CA MET A 873 -26.58 13.54 -4.12
C MET A 873 -26.65 12.05 -3.80
N VAL A 874 -26.77 11.21 -4.83
CA VAL A 874 -26.55 9.76 -4.78
C VAL A 874 -25.57 9.42 -5.87
N SER A 875 -24.50 8.71 -5.54
CA SER A 875 -23.45 8.38 -6.49
C SER A 875 -22.89 6.99 -6.19
N LEU A 876 -22.76 6.19 -7.23
CA LEU A 876 -22.07 4.91 -7.18
C LEU A 876 -20.74 5.02 -7.93
N LYS A 877 -19.64 5.05 -7.21
CA LYS A 877 -18.32 4.94 -7.81
C LYS A 877 -18.04 3.47 -8.13
N ILE A 878 -17.75 3.21 -9.39
CA ILE A 878 -17.37 1.89 -9.88
C ILE A 878 -15.87 1.88 -10.13
N LEU A 879 -15.22 0.85 -9.64
CA LEU A 879 -13.77 0.65 -9.74
C LEU A 879 -12.94 1.78 -9.11
N LYS A 880 -12.09 1.40 -8.19
CA LYS A 880 -11.16 2.32 -7.53
C LYS A 880 -9.89 2.50 -8.37
#